data_11a586a3784d50244cc6fd54d8b875fb
#
_entry.id   11a586a3784d50244cc6fd54d8b875fb
#
_cell.length_a   1.000
_cell.length_b   1.000
_cell.length_c   1.000
_cell.angle_alpha   90.00
_cell.angle_beta   90.00
_cell.angle_gamma   90.00
#
_symmetry.space_group_name_H-M   'P 1'
#
loop_
_entity.id
_entity.type
_entity.pdbx_description
1 polymer ?
#
loop_
_entity_poly.entity_id
_entity_poly.type
_entity_poly.pdbx_seq_one_letter_code
_entity_poly.pdbx_strand_id
1 'polypeptide(L)'
;MASTVVIKEGSGSGAAAACTVPDVLQQIAQRFPESVAAISERGRITFAEFEFRSNQLARLLVKRGVKVGSIVVLLTGRSIDTLIGMTAILKAGGVYMPLDIGLGPEAIDGAIRDAQPALVLTEHQPALIDAIEQRRLSDELDASRIEPGDPLALELTPSLPAYVMFTSGSTGRPKGVVVPHQAIVRLVVDTDFMTLSPATVMLHAAPLAFDASTLEIWGPLLNGGQVVIVEDAVLSVERIAETLGRFSVNAAWLTAGLFHLMVDERPEALSGLTTLLAGGDVLSPAHVRRAMALLPDCTIVNGYGPTENTTFTCCYSIPRTGWGDGPVPIGFPISGTSVHILSDGLAPVPEGEEGQLCTGGIGLALGYLNRPELTAEKFVVDPLSDDPEARLYLTGDYVRRRSDGAIEFRGRRDRQVKINGVRIELDGVEQALRQDPVLADAAVVLSADRGDVKRIVAFLKPLPGDAAGDLEAGIIRRLKEQFPAQAIPSTIKIVDELPLNKNGKIDRAKLLSDLIATEQLGARADDEDFSDDSVGSIVADIWGALLGKSVDARANLFDLGATSLQMIAAHERIQAAIGIRFPVTDLFAHPSIAEFQACLDGASHRSLAIAGAARGRRQRRAMSAAYGALNVRSHHA
;
A
#
# COMPACT_ATOMS: atom_id res chain seq x y z
N MET A 1 -38.90 17.66 19.90
CA MET A 1 -37.91 16.89 20.72
C MET A 1 -37.17 16.04 19.72
N ALA A 2 -35.97 16.44 19.34
CA ALA A 2 -35.13 15.69 18.45
C ALA A 2 -34.54 14.50 19.26
N SER A 3 -34.86 13.29 18.87
CA SER A 3 -34.27 12.08 19.46
C SER A 3 -32.78 12.04 19.11
N THR A 4 -31.94 12.39 20.07
CA THR A 4 -30.49 12.20 19.98
C THR A 4 -30.27 10.69 20.04
N VAL A 5 -30.03 10.06 18.89
CA VAL A 5 -29.65 8.64 18.84
C VAL A 5 -28.16 8.57 19.19
N VAL A 6 -27.90 8.38 20.48
CA VAL A 6 -26.59 7.91 20.94
C VAL A 6 -26.42 6.49 20.40
N ILE A 7 -25.47 6.32 19.49
CA ILE A 7 -25.18 4.99 18.95
C ILE A 7 -24.44 4.20 20.03
N LYS A 8 -24.93 3.00 20.29
CA LYS A 8 -24.29 2.02 21.16
C LYS A 8 -22.78 2.01 20.93
N GLU A 9 -22.02 2.33 21.98
CA GLU A 9 -20.66 1.85 22.11
C GLU A 9 -20.68 0.35 21.87
N GLY A 10 -19.88 -0.11 20.90
CA GLY A 10 -19.72 -1.54 20.68
C GLY A 10 -19.34 -2.16 22.00
N SER A 11 -20.06 -3.19 22.41
CA SER A 11 -19.89 -3.88 23.70
C SER A 11 -18.61 -4.72 23.74
N GLY A 12 -17.47 -4.14 23.35
CA GLY A 12 -16.15 -4.71 23.46
C GLY A 12 -15.62 -4.53 24.88
N SER A 13 -15.22 -5.60 25.51
CA SER A 13 -14.80 -5.66 26.90
C SER A 13 -13.68 -4.66 27.21
N GLY A 14 -13.81 -3.87 28.26
CA GLY A 14 -12.77 -2.95 28.74
C GLY A 14 -11.43 -3.62 29.10
N ALA A 15 -11.36 -4.94 29.09
CA ALA A 15 -10.15 -5.73 29.33
C ALA A 15 -9.13 -5.65 28.18
N ALA A 16 -9.58 -5.59 26.90
CA ALA A 16 -8.67 -5.49 25.76
C ALA A 16 -7.94 -4.13 25.69
N ALA A 17 -8.61 -3.06 26.14
CA ALA A 17 -8.04 -1.71 26.18
C ALA A 17 -6.99 -1.50 27.29
N ALA A 18 -6.83 -2.47 28.21
CA ALA A 18 -5.92 -2.37 29.34
C ALA A 18 -4.55 -3.03 29.12
N CYS A 19 -4.30 -3.63 27.94
CA CYS A 19 -3.08 -4.37 27.64
C CYS A 19 -2.27 -3.70 26.51
N THR A 20 -0.95 -3.89 26.57
CA THR A 20 -0.06 -3.56 25.45
C THR A 20 0.03 -4.72 24.47
N VAL A 21 0.52 -4.45 23.24
CA VAL A 21 0.78 -5.52 22.25
C VAL A 21 1.75 -6.59 22.78
N PRO A 22 2.89 -6.25 23.43
CA PRO A 22 3.76 -7.23 24.07
C PRO A 22 3.06 -8.10 25.12
N ASP A 23 2.17 -7.53 25.96
CA ASP A 23 1.47 -8.29 27.02
C ASP A 23 0.58 -9.37 26.42
N VAL A 24 -0.22 -9.02 25.40
CA VAL A 24 -1.11 -9.96 24.73
C VAL A 24 -0.30 -11.05 24.01
N LEU A 25 0.76 -10.67 23.30
CA LEU A 25 1.60 -11.63 22.58
C LEU A 25 2.27 -12.62 23.55
N GLN A 26 2.78 -12.15 24.69
CA GLN A 26 3.37 -13.03 25.72
C GLN A 26 2.36 -14.06 26.23
N GLN A 27 1.11 -13.63 26.50
CA GLN A 27 0.04 -14.54 26.92
C GLN A 27 -0.26 -15.59 25.83
N ILE A 28 -0.31 -15.18 24.56
CA ILE A 28 -0.53 -16.07 23.43
C ILE A 28 0.63 -17.06 23.29
N ALA A 29 1.88 -16.61 23.39
CA ALA A 29 3.06 -17.48 23.30
C ALA A 29 3.10 -18.52 24.42
N GLN A 30 2.65 -18.15 25.63
CA GLN A 30 2.50 -19.10 26.75
C GLN A 30 1.39 -20.14 26.50
N ARG A 31 0.28 -19.71 25.87
CA ARG A 31 -0.88 -20.56 25.63
C ARG A 31 -0.70 -21.50 24.43
N PHE A 32 0.03 -21.07 23.38
CA PHE A 32 0.20 -21.79 22.12
C PHE A 32 1.68 -21.89 21.70
N PRO A 33 2.61 -22.33 22.58
CA PRO A 33 4.05 -22.21 22.34
C PRO A 33 4.52 -22.93 21.06
N GLU A 34 3.95 -24.10 20.76
CA GLU A 34 4.34 -24.93 19.61
C GLU A 34 3.60 -24.58 18.31
N SER A 35 2.58 -23.71 18.38
CA SER A 35 1.85 -23.27 17.18
C SER A 35 2.74 -22.37 16.33
N VAL A 36 2.57 -22.44 15.01
CA VAL A 36 3.31 -21.61 14.07
C VAL A 36 2.76 -20.18 14.14
N ALA A 37 3.60 -19.22 14.52
CA ALA A 37 3.27 -17.80 14.58
C ALA A 37 3.36 -17.13 13.19
N ALA A 38 4.41 -17.45 12.44
CA ALA A 38 4.62 -16.92 11.09
C ALA A 38 5.29 -17.95 10.19
N ILE A 39 4.94 -17.88 8.89
CA ILE A 39 5.51 -18.73 7.85
C ILE A 39 5.73 -17.93 6.55
N SER A 40 6.80 -18.25 5.84
CA SER A 40 7.11 -17.78 4.51
C SER A 40 7.68 -18.91 3.67
N GLU A 41 8.10 -18.63 2.45
CA GLU A 41 8.85 -19.62 1.64
C GLU A 41 10.20 -19.96 2.23
N ARG A 42 10.83 -19.04 2.96
CA ARG A 42 12.17 -19.21 3.54
C ARG A 42 12.16 -19.96 4.87
N GLY A 43 11.00 -20.09 5.51
CA GLY A 43 10.91 -20.80 6.78
C GLY A 43 9.65 -20.50 7.57
N ARG A 44 9.64 -21.04 8.78
CA ARG A 44 8.56 -20.82 9.75
C ARG A 44 9.14 -20.64 11.15
N ILE A 45 8.36 -20.05 12.04
CA ILE A 45 8.71 -19.83 13.44
C ILE A 45 7.51 -20.14 14.32
N THR A 46 7.73 -20.80 15.47
CA THR A 46 6.70 -21.03 16.48
C THR A 46 6.52 -19.81 17.37
N PHE A 47 5.40 -19.73 18.13
CA PHE A 47 5.19 -18.65 19.10
C PHE A 47 6.26 -18.63 20.19
N ALA A 48 6.69 -19.80 20.70
CA ALA A 48 7.75 -19.86 21.70
C ALA A 48 9.08 -19.30 21.16
N GLU A 49 9.47 -19.68 19.94
CA GLU A 49 10.69 -19.19 19.32
C GLU A 49 10.60 -17.69 18.97
N PHE A 50 9.43 -17.25 18.47
CA PHE A 50 9.17 -15.86 18.15
C PHE A 50 9.27 -14.97 19.41
N GLU A 51 8.64 -15.39 20.50
CA GLU A 51 8.70 -14.73 21.80
C GLU A 51 10.13 -14.65 22.32
N PHE A 52 10.86 -15.78 22.29
CA PHE A 52 12.23 -15.87 22.74
C PHE A 52 13.18 -14.94 21.95
N ARG A 53 13.15 -15.01 20.61
CA ARG A 53 14.02 -14.20 19.75
C ARG A 53 13.69 -12.71 19.83
N SER A 54 12.42 -12.35 19.93
CA SER A 54 12.03 -10.94 20.09
C SER A 54 12.44 -10.37 21.46
N ASN A 55 12.45 -11.18 22.53
CA ASN A 55 12.98 -10.78 23.84
C ASN A 55 14.50 -10.56 23.80
N GLN A 56 15.25 -11.46 23.14
CA GLN A 56 16.69 -11.31 22.94
C GLN A 56 17.03 -10.01 22.23
N LEU A 57 16.37 -9.77 21.08
CA LEU A 57 16.61 -8.54 20.29
C LEU A 57 16.17 -7.29 21.07
N ALA A 58 15.07 -7.33 21.81
CA ALA A 58 14.64 -6.20 22.65
C ALA A 58 15.69 -5.79 23.68
N ARG A 59 16.33 -6.78 24.36
CA ARG A 59 17.44 -6.50 25.29
C ARG A 59 18.62 -5.85 24.60
N LEU A 60 18.98 -6.32 23.42
CA LEU A 60 20.06 -5.71 22.64
C LEU A 60 19.69 -4.27 22.23
N LEU A 61 18.45 -4.02 21.79
CA LEU A 61 17.99 -2.67 21.44
C LEU A 61 18.06 -1.70 22.62
N VAL A 62 17.69 -2.14 23.85
CA VAL A 62 17.87 -1.34 25.06
C VAL A 62 19.35 -1.03 25.28
N LYS A 63 20.26 -1.99 25.10
CA LYS A 63 21.71 -1.76 25.17
C LYS A 63 22.23 -0.81 24.09
N ARG A 64 21.57 -0.75 22.94
CA ARG A 64 21.82 0.19 21.85
C ARG A 64 21.23 1.58 22.12
N GLY A 65 20.60 1.81 23.25
CA GLY A 65 20.07 3.10 23.67
C GLY A 65 18.60 3.35 23.34
N VAL A 66 17.87 2.34 22.85
CA VAL A 66 16.40 2.43 22.70
C VAL A 66 15.76 2.54 24.07
N LYS A 67 14.94 3.57 24.27
CA LYS A 67 14.21 3.87 25.51
C LYS A 67 12.71 3.89 25.24
N VAL A 68 11.91 3.93 26.29
CA VAL A 68 10.45 4.11 26.16
C VAL A 68 10.17 5.38 25.36
N GLY A 69 9.38 5.24 24.29
CA GLY A 69 9.03 6.30 23.35
C GLY A 69 10.07 6.58 22.24
N SER A 70 11.25 5.91 22.24
CA SER A 70 12.23 6.07 21.18
C SER A 70 11.71 5.52 19.86
N ILE A 71 11.77 6.31 18.79
CA ILE A 71 11.42 5.86 17.44
C ILE A 71 12.58 5.04 16.86
N VAL A 72 12.25 3.86 16.32
CA VAL A 72 13.16 3.01 15.55
C VAL A 72 12.61 2.83 14.16
N VAL A 73 13.36 3.29 13.16
CA VAL A 73 12.97 3.15 11.75
C VAL A 73 13.23 1.72 11.27
N LEU A 74 12.30 1.19 10.50
CA LEU A 74 12.42 -0.09 9.79
C LEU A 74 12.44 0.18 8.29
N LEU A 75 13.61 0.03 7.67
CA LEU A 75 13.84 0.04 6.22
C LEU A 75 14.05 -1.40 5.75
N THR A 76 13.01 -2.21 5.89
CA THR A 76 13.03 -3.65 5.66
C THR A 76 11.81 -4.08 4.86
N GLY A 77 11.95 -5.16 4.10
CA GLY A 77 10.82 -5.83 3.46
C GLY A 77 10.00 -6.68 4.44
N ARG A 78 8.99 -7.36 3.91
CA ARG A 78 8.19 -8.32 4.66
C ARG A 78 9.01 -9.59 4.88
N SER A 79 9.23 -9.96 6.13
CA SER A 79 9.96 -11.18 6.52
C SER A 79 9.66 -11.55 7.96
N ILE A 80 9.95 -12.79 8.36
CA ILE A 80 9.88 -13.23 9.77
C ILE A 80 10.80 -12.36 10.64
N ASP A 81 12.00 -12.06 10.16
CA ASP A 81 12.97 -11.25 10.88
C ASP A 81 12.45 -9.82 11.12
N THR A 82 11.74 -9.24 10.15
CA THR A 82 11.08 -7.94 10.31
C THR A 82 9.99 -7.98 11.39
N LEU A 83 9.16 -9.04 11.43
CA LEU A 83 8.15 -9.19 12.48
C LEU A 83 8.79 -9.33 13.87
N ILE A 84 9.91 -10.06 13.98
CA ILE A 84 10.70 -10.13 15.22
C ILE A 84 11.23 -8.75 15.58
N GLY A 85 11.76 -7.99 14.62
CA GLY A 85 12.24 -6.62 14.81
C GLY A 85 11.17 -5.67 15.33
N MET A 86 9.99 -5.65 14.69
CA MET A 86 8.83 -4.85 15.12
C MET A 86 8.45 -5.18 16.57
N THR A 87 8.33 -6.48 16.87
CA THR A 87 7.98 -6.96 18.22
C THR A 87 9.04 -6.59 19.25
N ALA A 88 10.32 -6.74 18.90
CA ALA A 88 11.43 -6.39 19.79
C ALA A 88 11.47 -4.89 20.11
N ILE A 89 11.18 -4.04 19.13
CA ILE A 89 11.08 -2.58 19.33
C ILE A 89 9.98 -2.29 20.37
N LEU A 90 8.78 -2.87 20.21
CA LEU A 90 7.68 -2.69 21.15
C LEU A 90 8.03 -3.20 22.56
N LYS A 91 8.68 -4.36 22.67
CA LYS A 91 9.14 -4.93 23.96
C LYS A 91 10.23 -4.11 24.63
N ALA A 92 11.04 -3.38 23.86
CA ALA A 92 12.01 -2.40 24.38
C ALA A 92 11.35 -1.07 24.80
N GLY A 93 10.03 -0.94 24.65
CA GLY A 93 9.28 0.29 24.88
C GLY A 93 9.42 1.31 23.73
N GLY A 94 10.05 0.92 22.64
CA GLY A 94 10.22 1.77 21.45
C GLY A 94 8.97 1.83 20.57
N VAL A 95 9.03 2.70 19.57
CA VAL A 95 7.98 2.98 18.59
C VAL A 95 8.53 2.57 17.22
N TYR A 96 7.95 1.57 16.56
CA TYR A 96 8.43 1.21 15.22
C TYR A 96 7.88 2.17 14.17
N MET A 97 8.71 2.52 13.21
CA MET A 97 8.37 3.40 12.09
C MET A 97 8.79 2.72 10.78
N PRO A 98 7.89 1.98 10.13
CA PRO A 98 8.20 1.35 8.86
C PRO A 98 8.19 2.41 7.76
N LEU A 99 9.22 2.38 6.90
CA LEU A 99 9.28 3.16 5.68
C LEU A 99 9.33 2.22 4.48
N ASP A 100 8.65 2.60 3.43
CA ASP A 100 8.67 1.84 2.17
C ASP A 100 10.05 2.01 1.50
N ILE A 101 10.72 0.90 1.23
CA ILE A 101 12.01 0.87 0.52
C ILE A 101 11.90 1.36 -0.94
N GLY A 102 10.69 1.40 -1.50
CA GLY A 102 10.39 1.93 -2.82
C GLY A 102 10.23 3.45 -2.87
N LEU A 103 10.26 4.16 -1.72
CA LEU A 103 10.26 5.60 -1.68
C LEU A 103 11.59 6.17 -2.19
N GLY A 104 11.53 7.35 -2.80
CA GLY A 104 12.73 8.09 -3.19
C GLY A 104 13.58 8.50 -1.97
N PRO A 105 14.91 8.68 -2.15
CA PRO A 105 15.81 9.03 -1.07
C PRO A 105 15.41 10.29 -0.29
N GLU A 106 14.91 11.32 -0.99
CA GLU A 106 14.46 12.57 -0.35
C GLU A 106 13.26 12.38 0.57
N ALA A 107 12.32 11.50 0.20
CA ALA A 107 11.16 11.19 1.01
C ALA A 107 11.55 10.41 2.28
N ILE A 108 12.47 9.45 2.15
CA ILE A 108 13.05 8.70 3.28
C ILE A 108 13.78 9.63 4.21
N ASP A 109 14.67 10.47 3.68
CA ASP A 109 15.45 11.45 4.44
C ASP A 109 14.55 12.48 5.13
N GLY A 110 13.49 12.92 4.47
CA GLY A 110 12.48 13.83 5.02
C GLY A 110 11.77 13.21 6.23
N ALA A 111 11.31 11.96 6.10
CA ALA A 111 10.65 11.23 7.17
C ALA A 111 11.59 10.98 8.37
N ILE A 112 12.84 10.60 8.12
CA ILE A 112 13.85 10.36 9.15
C ILE A 112 14.18 11.68 9.89
N ARG A 113 14.35 12.79 9.17
CA ARG A 113 14.58 14.11 9.80
C ARG A 113 13.42 14.57 10.66
N ASP A 114 12.18 14.35 10.19
CA ASP A 114 10.97 14.69 10.96
C ASP A 114 10.84 13.82 12.22
N ALA A 115 11.22 12.54 12.15
CA ALA A 115 11.07 11.57 13.24
C ALA A 115 12.22 11.62 14.25
N GLN A 116 13.43 12.02 13.86
CA GLN A 116 14.64 11.98 14.70
C GLN A 116 14.80 10.63 15.44
N PRO A 117 14.85 9.49 14.72
CA PRO A 117 14.86 8.18 15.34
C PRO A 117 16.15 7.93 16.13
N ALA A 118 16.05 7.11 17.16
CA ALA A 118 17.22 6.65 17.93
C ALA A 118 18.09 5.66 17.14
N LEU A 119 17.48 4.93 16.19
CA LEU A 119 18.14 3.87 15.43
C LEU A 119 17.39 3.63 14.09
N VAL A 120 18.13 3.24 13.05
CA VAL A 120 17.58 2.72 11.79
C VAL A 120 17.99 1.26 11.63
N LEU A 121 17.03 0.36 11.53
CA LEU A 121 17.22 -1.04 11.17
C LEU A 121 16.93 -1.21 9.68
N THR A 122 17.87 -1.81 8.95
CA THR A 122 17.82 -1.93 7.47
C THR A 122 18.20 -3.33 7.02
N GLU A 123 17.74 -3.77 5.85
CA GLU A 123 18.23 -4.98 5.17
C GLU A 123 19.51 -4.73 4.38
N HIS A 124 19.63 -3.56 3.81
CA HIS A 124 20.78 -3.15 2.99
C HIS A 124 21.52 -2.01 3.68
N GLN A 125 22.71 -1.67 3.20
CA GLN A 125 23.41 -0.46 3.63
C GLN A 125 22.99 0.69 2.69
N PRO A 126 21.91 1.43 2.96
CA PRO A 126 21.64 2.65 2.22
C PRO A 126 22.66 3.73 2.64
N ALA A 127 23.02 4.60 1.70
CA ALA A 127 23.75 5.82 1.99
C ALA A 127 22.77 6.83 2.64
N LEU A 128 22.40 6.59 3.89
CA LEU A 128 21.46 7.42 4.64
C LEU A 128 22.22 8.38 5.56
N ILE A 129 21.51 9.40 5.99
CA ILE A 129 21.89 10.54 6.82
C ILE A 129 23.00 10.21 7.83
N ASP A 130 24.17 10.82 7.71
CA ASP A 130 25.42 10.55 8.45
C ASP A 130 25.32 10.68 9.99
N ALA A 131 24.25 11.26 10.53
CA ALA A 131 24.11 11.54 11.97
C ALA A 131 23.34 10.48 12.76
N ILE A 132 22.72 9.47 12.11
CA ILE A 132 21.85 8.48 12.78
C ILE A 132 22.48 7.10 12.68
N GLU A 133 22.51 6.38 13.79
CA GLU A 133 23.05 5.03 13.85
C GLU A 133 22.20 4.08 12.99
N GLN A 134 22.83 3.45 12.02
CA GLN A 134 22.21 2.47 11.12
C GLN A 134 22.80 1.11 11.38
N ARG A 135 21.94 0.09 11.43
CA ARG A 135 22.33 -1.29 11.65
C ARG A 135 21.53 -2.23 10.77
N ARG A 136 22.19 -3.28 10.32
CA ARG A 136 21.48 -4.34 9.58
C ARG A 136 20.68 -5.18 10.56
N LEU A 137 19.40 -5.40 10.27
CA LEU A 137 18.53 -6.20 11.13
C LEU A 137 19.06 -7.62 11.31
N SER A 138 19.59 -8.27 10.27
CA SER A 138 20.19 -9.59 10.35
C SER A 138 21.37 -9.65 11.32
N ASP A 139 22.25 -8.62 11.30
CA ASP A 139 23.42 -8.58 12.15
C ASP A 139 23.02 -8.36 13.63
N GLU A 140 21.99 -7.52 13.89
CA GLU A 140 21.47 -7.33 15.22
C GLU A 140 20.74 -8.58 15.75
N LEU A 141 20.03 -9.32 14.89
CA LEU A 141 19.43 -10.62 15.25
C LEU A 141 20.50 -11.65 15.62
N ASP A 142 21.59 -11.73 14.87
CA ASP A 142 22.69 -12.64 15.19
C ASP A 142 23.41 -12.21 16.48
N ALA A 143 23.68 -10.92 16.64
CA ALA A 143 24.29 -10.38 17.87
C ALA A 143 23.40 -10.58 19.11
N SER A 144 22.08 -10.57 18.95
CA SER A 144 21.14 -10.77 20.07
C SER A 144 21.09 -12.19 20.62
N ARG A 145 21.60 -13.20 19.89
CA ARG A 145 21.55 -14.61 20.30
C ARG A 145 22.20 -14.92 21.63
N ILE A 146 23.12 -14.06 22.09
CA ILE A 146 23.78 -14.19 23.40
C ILE A 146 22.96 -13.58 24.55
N GLU A 147 21.90 -12.82 24.23
CA GLU A 147 21.04 -12.20 25.23
C GLU A 147 20.06 -13.20 25.82
N PRO A 148 19.63 -13.00 27.09
CA PRO A 148 18.54 -13.81 27.66
C PRO A 148 17.25 -13.65 26.88
N GLY A 149 16.52 -14.78 26.71
CA GLY A 149 15.23 -14.81 26.03
C GLY A 149 14.02 -14.56 26.93
N ASP A 150 14.23 -14.28 28.21
CA ASP A 150 13.14 -13.95 29.14
C ASP A 150 12.54 -12.56 28.83
N PRO A 151 11.27 -12.31 29.17
CA PRO A 151 10.65 -11.00 29.01
C PRO A 151 11.43 -9.88 29.73
N LEU A 152 11.40 -8.68 29.17
CA LEU A 152 11.95 -7.48 29.82
C LEU A 152 10.98 -7.01 30.91
N ALA A 153 11.52 -6.64 32.07
CA ALA A 153 10.73 -6.06 33.16
C ALA A 153 10.55 -4.54 32.93
N LEU A 154 9.83 -4.18 31.88
CA LEU A 154 9.46 -2.80 31.58
C LEU A 154 7.97 -2.60 31.85
N GLU A 155 7.63 -1.55 32.59
CA GLU A 155 6.24 -1.14 32.77
C GLU A 155 5.80 -0.29 31.55
N LEU A 156 5.05 -0.91 30.65
CA LEU A 156 4.47 -0.24 29.48
C LEU A 156 2.98 -0.01 29.74
N THR A 157 2.47 1.12 29.25
CA THR A 157 1.03 1.42 29.33
C THR A 157 0.37 1.34 27.95
N PRO A 158 -0.91 0.98 27.87
CA PRO A 158 -1.64 0.88 26.60
C PRO A 158 -1.70 2.18 25.80
N SER A 159 -1.58 3.32 26.46
CA SER A 159 -1.58 4.65 25.86
C SER A 159 -0.23 5.08 25.25
N LEU A 160 0.86 4.32 25.51
CA LEU A 160 2.15 4.61 24.88
C LEU A 160 2.09 4.43 23.36
N PRO A 161 2.85 5.26 22.60
CA PRO A 161 2.98 5.06 21.16
C PRO A 161 3.54 3.68 20.83
N ALA A 162 2.96 3.02 19.86
CA ALA A 162 3.42 1.72 19.33
C ALA A 162 4.07 1.87 17.96
N TYR A 163 3.46 2.67 17.08
CA TYR A 163 4.05 2.93 15.76
C TYR A 163 3.81 4.34 15.25
N VAL A 164 4.60 4.72 14.25
CA VAL A 164 4.37 5.89 13.40
C VAL A 164 4.28 5.44 11.96
N MET A 165 3.18 5.76 11.27
CA MET A 165 3.03 5.54 9.84
C MET A 165 2.85 6.86 9.10
N PHE A 166 3.61 7.05 8.02
CA PHE A 166 3.54 8.26 7.22
C PHE A 166 2.43 8.17 6.19
N THR A 167 1.65 9.23 6.08
CA THR A 167 0.62 9.43 5.05
C THR A 167 0.94 10.70 4.26
N SER A 168 0.38 10.81 3.04
CA SER A 168 0.50 12.04 2.25
C SER A 168 -0.10 13.23 3.00
N GLY A 169 0.54 14.38 2.89
CA GLY A 169 0.07 15.63 3.50
C GLY A 169 -0.43 16.62 2.45
N SER A 170 -1.45 17.41 2.78
CA SER A 170 -2.02 18.44 1.89
C SER A 170 -1.03 19.53 1.47
N THR A 171 0.05 19.70 2.22
CA THR A 171 1.16 20.63 1.93
C THR A 171 2.30 19.99 1.12
N GLY A 172 2.09 18.80 0.55
CA GLY A 172 3.12 18.04 -0.17
C GLY A 172 4.14 17.33 0.74
N ARG A 173 4.21 17.67 2.04
CA ARG A 173 5.07 16.97 3.00
C ARG A 173 4.29 15.86 3.70
N PRO A 174 4.80 14.62 3.71
CA PRO A 174 4.20 13.53 4.46
C PRO A 174 4.06 13.87 5.95
N LYS A 175 3.04 13.28 6.59
CA LYS A 175 2.76 13.43 8.03
C LYS A 175 2.75 12.07 8.70
N GLY A 176 3.50 11.92 9.80
CA GLY A 176 3.55 10.70 10.59
C GLY A 176 2.38 10.62 11.57
N VAL A 177 1.54 9.60 11.45
CA VAL A 177 0.43 9.33 12.37
C VAL A 177 0.95 8.47 13.51
N VAL A 178 0.81 8.95 14.76
CA VAL A 178 1.30 8.27 15.96
C VAL A 178 0.18 7.44 16.58
N VAL A 179 0.33 6.12 16.60
CA VAL A 179 -0.71 5.18 17.05
C VAL A 179 -0.29 4.50 18.35
N PRO A 180 -1.16 4.46 19.39
CA PRO A 180 -0.87 3.81 20.66
C PRO A 180 -1.14 2.30 20.62
N HIS A 181 -0.56 1.56 21.58
CA HIS A 181 -0.76 0.11 21.73
C HIS A 181 -2.25 -0.28 21.83
N GLN A 182 -3.03 0.45 22.63
CA GLN A 182 -4.46 0.16 22.81
C GLN A 182 -5.26 0.19 21.51
N ALA A 183 -4.86 1.02 20.55
CA ALA A 183 -5.54 1.14 19.26
C ALA A 183 -5.30 -0.10 18.39
N ILE A 184 -4.09 -0.68 18.46
CA ILE A 184 -3.78 -1.97 17.81
C ILE A 184 -4.58 -3.10 18.47
N VAL A 185 -4.57 -3.17 19.81
CA VAL A 185 -5.29 -4.21 20.56
C VAL A 185 -6.79 -4.13 20.27
N ARG A 186 -7.37 -2.92 20.26
CA ARG A 186 -8.79 -2.70 19.91
C ARG A 186 -9.13 -3.19 18.50
N LEU A 187 -8.22 -3.04 17.54
CA LEU A 187 -8.45 -3.47 16.16
C LEU A 187 -8.60 -4.99 16.06
N VAL A 188 -7.82 -5.74 16.83
CA VAL A 188 -7.62 -7.17 16.58
C VAL A 188 -8.04 -8.11 17.71
N VAL A 189 -8.23 -7.62 18.93
CA VAL A 189 -8.67 -8.46 20.07
C VAL A 189 -10.16 -8.23 20.31
N ASP A 190 -10.94 -9.31 20.40
CA ASP A 190 -12.40 -9.30 20.58
C ASP A 190 -13.12 -8.43 19.53
N THR A 191 -12.61 -8.39 18.30
CA THR A 191 -13.19 -7.60 17.22
C THR A 191 -14.49 -8.20 16.71
N ASP A 192 -15.41 -7.35 16.23
CA ASP A 192 -16.77 -7.73 15.82
C ASP A 192 -16.96 -7.85 14.28
N PHE A 193 -15.97 -7.46 13.49
CA PHE A 193 -16.07 -7.48 12.02
C PHE A 193 -15.53 -8.76 11.37
N MET A 194 -14.76 -9.57 12.09
CA MET A 194 -14.27 -10.88 11.67
C MET A 194 -13.95 -11.77 12.88
N THR A 195 -13.87 -13.08 12.65
CA THR A 195 -13.43 -14.02 13.70
C THR A 195 -11.92 -14.22 13.60
N LEU A 196 -11.18 -13.76 14.61
CA LEU A 196 -9.76 -14.05 14.80
C LEU A 196 -9.59 -15.14 15.88
N SER A 197 -8.83 -16.18 15.59
CA SER A 197 -8.66 -17.34 16.46
C SER A 197 -7.38 -18.10 16.13
N PRO A 198 -7.00 -19.13 16.92
CA PRO A 198 -5.86 -19.99 16.58
C PRO A 198 -5.98 -20.73 15.23
N ALA A 199 -7.19 -20.81 14.66
CA ALA A 199 -7.42 -21.39 13.34
C ALA A 199 -7.23 -20.37 12.19
N THR A 200 -7.01 -19.10 12.52
CA THR A 200 -6.83 -18.05 11.49
C THR A 200 -5.45 -18.18 10.85
N VAL A 201 -5.45 -18.31 9.54
CA VAL A 201 -4.25 -18.30 8.68
C VAL A 201 -4.37 -17.07 7.78
N MET A 202 -3.70 -15.97 8.18
CA MET A 202 -3.84 -14.64 7.57
C MET A 202 -2.75 -14.37 6.56
N LEU A 203 -3.14 -13.94 5.37
CA LEU A 203 -2.20 -13.39 4.37
C LEU A 203 -1.60 -12.07 4.86
N HIS A 204 -0.27 -11.95 4.79
CA HIS A 204 0.43 -10.67 4.94
C HIS A 204 1.09 -10.28 3.62
N ALA A 205 0.42 -9.38 2.90
CA ALA A 205 0.81 -8.88 1.58
C ALA A 205 0.89 -7.35 1.53
N ALA A 206 0.20 -6.64 2.42
CA ALA A 206 0.27 -5.18 2.49
C ALA A 206 1.70 -4.69 2.78
N PRO A 207 2.14 -3.55 2.19
CA PRO A 207 3.39 -2.90 2.59
C PRO A 207 3.40 -2.61 4.10
N LEU A 208 4.54 -2.78 4.76
CA LEU A 208 4.67 -2.52 6.20
C LEU A 208 4.32 -1.08 6.59
N ALA A 209 4.62 -0.13 5.70
CA ALA A 209 4.30 1.29 5.89
C ALA A 209 2.82 1.65 5.65
N PHE A 210 1.99 0.66 5.32
CA PHE A 210 0.55 0.81 5.13
C PHE A 210 -0.21 0.19 6.31
N ASP A 211 -1.16 0.92 6.89
CA ASP A 211 -1.82 0.56 8.16
C ASP A 211 -2.66 -0.72 8.11
N ALA A 212 -3.04 -1.20 6.92
CA ALA A 212 -3.64 -2.52 6.77
C ALA A 212 -2.72 -3.66 7.25
N SER A 213 -1.40 -3.48 7.18
CA SER A 213 -0.43 -4.43 7.74
C SER A 213 -0.64 -4.66 9.25
N THR A 214 -1.22 -3.69 9.95
CA THR A 214 -1.56 -3.80 11.38
C THR A 214 -2.53 -4.96 11.63
N LEU A 215 -3.59 -5.09 10.82
CA LEU A 215 -4.52 -6.22 10.90
C LEU A 215 -3.83 -7.53 10.48
N GLU A 216 -3.11 -7.51 9.35
CA GLU A 216 -2.51 -8.71 8.76
C GLU A 216 -1.47 -9.35 9.69
N ILE A 217 -0.74 -8.53 10.45
CA ILE A 217 0.32 -8.97 11.37
C ILE A 217 -0.26 -9.25 12.76
N TRP A 218 -0.85 -8.24 13.40
CA TRP A 218 -1.27 -8.35 14.80
C TRP A 218 -2.58 -9.12 14.96
N GLY A 219 -3.42 -9.19 13.92
CA GLY A 219 -4.64 -10.00 13.92
C GLY A 219 -4.36 -11.46 14.30
N PRO A 220 -3.60 -12.22 13.51
CA PRO A 220 -3.26 -13.58 13.87
C PRO A 220 -2.33 -13.67 15.10
N LEU A 221 -1.29 -12.83 15.20
CA LEU A 221 -0.31 -12.95 16.29
C LEU A 221 -0.92 -12.76 17.68
N LEU A 222 -1.89 -11.87 17.85
CA LEU A 222 -2.52 -11.62 19.15
C LEU A 222 -3.72 -12.54 19.42
N ASN A 223 -4.03 -13.48 18.52
CA ASN A 223 -5.13 -14.45 18.68
C ASN A 223 -4.69 -15.92 18.52
N GLY A 224 -3.37 -16.17 18.48
CA GLY A 224 -2.82 -17.53 18.37
C GLY A 224 -2.87 -18.12 16.96
N GLY A 225 -3.24 -17.32 15.95
CA GLY A 225 -3.27 -17.68 14.55
C GLY A 225 -1.91 -17.54 13.88
N GLN A 226 -1.87 -17.72 12.57
CA GLN A 226 -0.64 -17.75 11.76
C GLN A 226 -0.59 -16.62 10.75
N VAL A 227 0.55 -15.93 10.65
CA VAL A 227 0.87 -14.97 9.58
C VAL A 227 1.53 -15.70 8.43
N VAL A 228 0.97 -15.58 7.22
CA VAL A 228 1.59 -16.09 5.97
C VAL A 228 2.17 -14.92 5.20
N ILE A 229 3.50 -14.86 5.08
CA ILE A 229 4.21 -13.70 4.56
C ILE A 229 4.52 -13.89 3.08
N VAL A 230 4.10 -12.94 2.25
CA VAL A 230 4.57 -12.79 0.88
C VAL A 230 5.79 -11.87 0.90
N GLU A 231 6.99 -12.44 0.73
CA GLU A 231 8.25 -11.68 0.85
C GLU A 231 8.60 -10.84 -0.40
N ASP A 232 7.91 -11.07 -1.52
CA ASP A 232 8.17 -10.36 -2.77
C ASP A 232 7.87 -8.87 -2.63
N ALA A 233 8.79 -8.03 -3.10
CA ALA A 233 8.62 -6.57 -3.08
C ALA A 233 7.47 -6.12 -3.99
N VAL A 234 7.31 -6.78 -5.14
CA VAL A 234 6.24 -6.54 -6.11
C VAL A 234 5.27 -7.73 -6.07
N LEU A 235 4.01 -7.44 -5.75
CA LEU A 235 2.95 -8.44 -5.67
C LEU A 235 2.32 -8.64 -7.04
N SER A 236 2.24 -9.90 -7.50
CA SER A 236 1.42 -10.31 -8.63
C SER A 236 0.20 -11.10 -8.17
N VAL A 237 -0.81 -11.15 -9.03
CA VAL A 237 -2.04 -11.95 -8.82
C VAL A 237 -1.69 -13.43 -8.66
N GLU A 238 -0.78 -13.93 -9.50
CA GLU A 238 -0.31 -15.32 -9.48
C GLU A 238 0.41 -15.63 -8.17
N ARG A 239 1.27 -14.71 -7.72
CA ARG A 239 2.02 -14.90 -6.48
C ARG A 239 1.11 -14.97 -5.26
N ILE A 240 0.08 -14.11 -5.23
CA ILE A 240 -0.96 -14.17 -4.19
C ILE A 240 -1.72 -15.50 -4.29
N ALA A 241 -2.16 -15.88 -5.49
CA ALA A 241 -2.91 -17.11 -5.73
C ALA A 241 -2.13 -18.36 -5.29
N GLU A 242 -0.84 -18.45 -5.65
CA GLU A 242 0.06 -19.53 -5.21
C GLU A 242 0.18 -19.57 -3.68
N THR A 243 0.37 -18.41 -3.05
CA THR A 243 0.52 -18.32 -1.58
C THR A 243 -0.75 -18.74 -0.86
N LEU A 244 -1.92 -18.28 -1.32
CA LEU A 244 -3.22 -18.65 -0.76
C LEU A 244 -3.41 -20.18 -0.75
N GLY A 245 -3.14 -20.84 -1.88
CA GLY A 245 -3.28 -22.29 -2.00
C GLY A 245 -2.22 -23.07 -1.23
N ARG A 246 -0.94 -22.68 -1.35
CA ARG A 246 0.19 -23.40 -0.77
C ARG A 246 0.16 -23.46 0.76
N PHE A 247 -0.23 -22.36 1.39
CA PHE A 247 -0.23 -22.24 2.84
C PHE A 247 -1.64 -22.36 3.47
N SER A 248 -2.65 -22.74 2.66
CA SER A 248 -4.03 -22.89 3.11
C SER A 248 -4.55 -21.65 3.85
N VAL A 249 -4.28 -20.47 3.29
CA VAL A 249 -4.73 -19.20 3.82
C VAL A 249 -6.26 -19.17 3.86
N ASN A 250 -6.83 -18.79 4.99
CA ASN A 250 -8.28 -18.73 5.17
C ASN A 250 -8.82 -17.31 5.47
N ALA A 251 -7.92 -16.35 5.71
CA ALA A 251 -8.28 -14.94 5.89
C ALA A 251 -7.32 -14.04 5.10
N ALA A 252 -7.87 -13.06 4.39
CA ALA A 252 -7.07 -12.11 3.61
C ALA A 252 -7.71 -10.72 3.62
N TRP A 253 -6.87 -9.68 3.59
CA TRP A 253 -7.27 -8.32 3.25
C TRP A 253 -6.67 -7.94 1.89
N LEU A 254 -7.48 -7.31 1.04
CA LEU A 254 -7.05 -6.85 -0.28
C LEU A 254 -7.50 -5.39 -0.48
N THR A 255 -6.66 -4.58 -1.12
CA THR A 255 -7.16 -3.28 -1.60
C THR A 255 -8.29 -3.48 -2.60
N ALA A 256 -9.20 -2.52 -2.72
CA ALA A 256 -10.33 -2.61 -3.66
C ALA A 256 -9.87 -2.99 -5.08
N GLY A 257 -8.80 -2.35 -5.59
CA GLY A 257 -8.26 -2.66 -6.92
C GLY A 257 -7.72 -4.08 -7.04
N LEU A 258 -6.99 -4.57 -6.03
CA LEU A 258 -6.46 -5.93 -6.01
C LEU A 258 -7.58 -6.97 -5.86
N PHE A 259 -8.61 -6.68 -5.04
CA PHE A 259 -9.79 -7.51 -4.92
C PHE A 259 -10.51 -7.65 -6.27
N HIS A 260 -10.74 -6.54 -6.99
CA HIS A 260 -11.38 -6.59 -8.31
C HIS A 260 -10.56 -7.44 -9.27
N LEU A 261 -9.25 -7.24 -9.32
CA LEU A 261 -8.35 -7.98 -10.21
C LEU A 261 -8.32 -9.48 -9.89
N MET A 262 -8.27 -9.87 -8.60
CA MET A 262 -8.33 -11.27 -8.18
C MET A 262 -9.66 -11.94 -8.57
N VAL A 263 -10.78 -11.22 -8.44
CA VAL A 263 -12.11 -11.71 -8.84
C VAL A 263 -12.20 -11.89 -10.35
N ASP A 264 -11.53 -11.05 -11.13
CA ASP A 264 -11.56 -11.14 -12.58
C ASP A 264 -10.63 -12.21 -13.13
N GLU A 265 -9.42 -12.32 -12.60
CA GLU A 265 -8.36 -13.15 -13.19
C GLU A 265 -8.18 -14.50 -12.52
N ARG A 266 -8.28 -14.58 -11.20
CA ARG A 266 -7.99 -15.80 -10.43
C ARG A 266 -9.02 -16.06 -9.31
N PRO A 267 -10.33 -16.05 -9.63
CA PRO A 267 -11.38 -16.23 -8.63
C PRO A 267 -11.28 -17.57 -7.90
N GLU A 268 -10.78 -18.61 -8.56
CA GLU A 268 -10.60 -19.95 -7.98
C GLU A 268 -9.59 -19.96 -6.83
N ALA A 269 -8.59 -19.07 -6.86
CA ALA A 269 -7.58 -18.96 -5.80
C ALA A 269 -8.17 -18.46 -4.47
N LEU A 270 -9.29 -17.76 -4.52
CA LEU A 270 -9.99 -17.24 -3.34
C LEU A 270 -10.87 -18.31 -2.64
N SER A 271 -11.06 -19.49 -3.25
CA SER A 271 -12.01 -20.51 -2.76
C SER A 271 -11.68 -21.08 -1.37
N GLY A 272 -10.42 -21.00 -0.93
CA GLY A 272 -10.00 -21.43 0.41
C GLY A 272 -10.30 -20.42 1.52
N LEU A 273 -10.69 -19.19 1.18
CA LEU A 273 -10.93 -18.14 2.15
C LEU A 273 -12.28 -18.32 2.84
N THR A 274 -12.28 -18.24 4.16
CA THR A 274 -13.50 -18.12 4.99
C THR A 274 -13.87 -16.67 5.26
N THR A 275 -12.86 -15.78 5.25
CA THR A 275 -13.04 -14.34 5.41
C THR A 275 -12.18 -13.57 4.41
N LEU A 276 -12.81 -12.74 3.62
CA LEU A 276 -12.15 -11.85 2.67
C LEU A 276 -12.56 -10.40 2.96
N LEU A 277 -11.61 -9.63 3.49
CA LEU A 277 -11.80 -8.19 3.66
C LEU A 277 -11.30 -7.47 2.41
N ALA A 278 -12.03 -6.46 1.99
CA ALA A 278 -11.62 -5.59 0.90
C ALA A 278 -11.92 -4.13 1.26
N GLY A 279 -11.11 -3.19 0.79
CA GLY A 279 -11.31 -1.79 1.14
C GLY A 279 -10.20 -0.88 0.65
N GLY A 280 -10.03 0.24 1.37
CA GLY A 280 -9.05 1.26 0.98
C GLY A 280 -9.52 2.16 -0.17
N ASP A 281 -10.56 1.76 -0.91
CA ASP A 281 -11.31 2.55 -1.89
C ASP A 281 -12.73 2.00 -2.03
N VAL A 282 -13.55 2.61 -2.89
CA VAL A 282 -14.93 2.17 -3.13
C VAL A 282 -14.92 0.79 -3.80
N LEU A 283 -15.68 -0.15 -3.24
CA LEU A 283 -15.85 -1.47 -3.84
C LEU A 283 -16.86 -1.43 -4.98
N SER A 284 -16.51 -2.06 -6.10
CA SER A 284 -17.44 -2.26 -7.22
C SER A 284 -18.54 -3.25 -6.85
N PRO A 285 -19.81 -2.85 -6.91
CA PRO A 285 -20.93 -3.77 -6.63
C PRO A 285 -20.95 -5.00 -7.53
N ALA A 286 -20.50 -4.87 -8.78
CA ALA A 286 -20.43 -5.97 -9.73
C ALA A 286 -19.42 -7.05 -9.30
N HIS A 287 -18.21 -6.64 -8.90
CA HIS A 287 -17.17 -7.55 -8.41
C HIS A 287 -17.57 -8.20 -7.09
N VAL A 288 -18.21 -7.45 -6.18
CA VAL A 288 -18.74 -8.02 -4.93
C VAL A 288 -19.78 -9.10 -5.22
N ARG A 289 -20.77 -8.85 -6.10
CA ARG A 289 -21.77 -9.88 -6.46
C ARG A 289 -21.13 -11.10 -7.09
N ARG A 290 -20.15 -10.90 -7.98
CA ARG A 290 -19.41 -12.00 -8.62
C ARG A 290 -18.62 -12.81 -7.59
N ALA A 291 -17.90 -12.16 -6.68
CA ALA A 291 -17.18 -12.82 -5.60
C ALA A 291 -18.13 -13.62 -4.70
N MET A 292 -19.28 -13.05 -4.32
CA MET A 292 -20.29 -13.74 -3.50
C MET A 292 -20.87 -14.99 -4.19
N ALA A 293 -21.04 -14.93 -5.51
CA ALA A 293 -21.52 -16.10 -6.27
C ALA A 293 -20.46 -17.21 -6.35
N LEU A 294 -19.19 -16.86 -6.45
CA LEU A 294 -18.07 -17.79 -6.58
C LEU A 294 -17.60 -18.35 -5.23
N LEU A 295 -17.81 -17.63 -4.15
CA LEU A 295 -17.32 -17.93 -2.79
C LEU A 295 -18.49 -18.09 -1.81
N PRO A 296 -19.30 -19.17 -1.90
CA PRO A 296 -20.54 -19.32 -1.13
C PRO A 296 -20.31 -19.37 0.39
N ASP A 297 -19.17 -19.88 0.83
CA ASP A 297 -18.83 -20.06 2.25
C ASP A 297 -17.93 -18.95 2.82
N CYS A 298 -17.53 -17.97 1.99
CA CYS A 298 -16.69 -16.86 2.41
C CYS A 298 -17.53 -15.66 2.86
N THR A 299 -17.19 -15.10 4.02
CA THR A 299 -17.69 -13.79 4.45
C THR A 299 -16.88 -12.70 3.78
N ILE A 300 -17.55 -11.82 3.02
CA ILE A 300 -16.92 -10.66 2.38
C ILE A 300 -17.22 -9.43 3.23
N VAL A 301 -16.17 -8.70 3.62
CA VAL A 301 -16.26 -7.54 4.49
C VAL A 301 -15.67 -6.32 3.78
N ASN A 302 -16.46 -5.24 3.67
CA ASN A 302 -15.93 -3.94 3.27
C ASN A 302 -15.33 -3.25 4.50
N GLY A 303 -14.02 -2.98 4.49
CA GLY A 303 -13.29 -2.31 5.56
C GLY A 303 -12.99 -0.85 5.20
N TYR A 304 -13.43 0.08 6.03
CA TYR A 304 -13.22 1.50 5.88
C TYR A 304 -12.58 2.11 7.12
N GLY A 305 -11.58 2.95 6.94
CA GLY A 305 -11.00 3.78 7.99
C GLY A 305 -9.86 4.66 7.49
N PRO A 306 -9.61 5.79 8.16
CA PRO A 306 -8.37 6.55 8.03
C PRO A 306 -7.30 5.98 8.98
N THR A 307 -6.03 6.17 8.64
CA THR A 307 -4.89 5.79 9.47
C THR A 307 -4.93 6.43 10.86
N GLU A 308 -5.51 7.62 10.95
CA GLU A 308 -5.73 8.39 12.19
C GLU A 308 -6.73 7.72 13.16
N ASN A 309 -7.44 6.66 12.73
CA ASN A 309 -8.28 5.82 13.59
C ASN A 309 -7.90 4.32 13.46
N THR A 310 -6.64 4.04 13.24
CA THR A 310 -6.01 2.72 13.26
C THR A 310 -6.74 1.70 12.39
N THR A 311 -6.48 1.75 11.09
CA THR A 311 -6.92 0.85 10.02
C THR A 311 -8.43 0.92 9.75
N PHE A 312 -9.27 0.43 10.66
CA PHE A 312 -10.73 0.43 10.45
C PHE A 312 -11.49 1.25 11.48
N THR A 313 -12.42 2.06 10.95
CA THR A 313 -13.43 2.78 11.70
C THR A 313 -14.77 2.09 11.58
N CYS A 314 -15.14 1.71 10.35
CA CYS A 314 -16.37 0.99 10.05
C CYS A 314 -16.07 -0.25 9.21
N CYS A 315 -16.84 -1.31 9.45
CA CYS A 315 -16.82 -2.50 8.63
C CYS A 315 -18.25 -2.90 8.24
N TYR A 316 -18.39 -3.47 7.05
CA TYR A 316 -19.65 -3.99 6.54
C TYR A 316 -19.49 -5.43 6.10
N SER A 317 -19.91 -6.37 6.94
CA SER A 317 -20.10 -7.76 6.51
C SER A 317 -21.23 -7.80 5.50
N ILE A 318 -20.91 -7.94 4.22
CA ILE A 318 -21.86 -7.78 3.13
C ILE A 318 -22.83 -8.96 3.15
N PRO A 319 -24.14 -8.74 3.41
CA PRO A 319 -25.12 -9.81 3.43
C PRO A 319 -25.33 -10.35 2.02
N ARG A 320 -25.59 -11.64 1.88
CA ARG A 320 -25.78 -12.29 0.58
C ARG A 320 -26.96 -11.75 -0.21
N THR A 321 -27.93 -11.19 0.48
CA THR A 321 -29.12 -10.56 -0.12
C THR A 321 -29.45 -9.28 0.65
N GLY A 322 -30.13 -8.34 -0.03
CA GLY A 322 -30.75 -7.20 0.64
C GLY A 322 -29.89 -5.96 0.85
N TRP A 323 -28.62 -5.95 0.45
CA TRP A 323 -27.80 -4.74 0.56
C TRP A 323 -28.05 -3.69 -0.55
N GLY A 324 -28.86 -4.05 -1.55
CA GLY A 324 -29.33 -3.17 -2.63
C GLY A 324 -28.47 -3.18 -3.87
N ASP A 325 -28.86 -2.37 -4.86
CA ASP A 325 -28.15 -2.21 -6.14
C ASP A 325 -27.21 -0.98 -6.15
N GLY A 326 -27.19 -0.23 -5.06
CA GLY A 326 -26.37 0.96 -4.89
C GLY A 326 -24.90 0.66 -4.52
N PRO A 327 -24.14 1.69 -4.15
CA PRO A 327 -22.78 1.55 -3.63
C PRO A 327 -22.74 0.64 -2.40
N VAL A 328 -21.64 -0.11 -2.25
CA VAL A 328 -21.42 -0.94 -1.06
C VAL A 328 -21.23 -0.02 0.15
N PRO A 329 -22.05 -0.14 1.21
CA PRO A 329 -21.89 0.68 2.40
C PRO A 329 -20.51 0.46 3.06
N ILE A 330 -20.02 1.48 3.77
CA ILE A 330 -18.87 1.31 4.68
C ILE A 330 -19.28 0.65 6.00
N GLY A 331 -20.57 0.55 6.28
CA GLY A 331 -21.17 -0.29 7.31
C GLY A 331 -21.32 0.39 8.65
N PHE A 332 -20.87 -0.28 9.70
CA PHE A 332 -21.08 0.09 11.09
C PHE A 332 -19.75 0.32 11.81
N PRO A 333 -19.71 1.20 12.84
CA PRO A 333 -18.52 1.35 13.69
C PRO A 333 -18.10 0.00 14.27
N ILE A 334 -16.81 -0.30 14.26
CA ILE A 334 -16.29 -1.50 14.93
C ILE A 334 -16.16 -1.26 16.43
N SER A 335 -16.01 -2.34 17.20
CA SER A 335 -15.88 -2.30 18.66
C SER A 335 -14.88 -1.23 19.14
N GLY A 336 -15.24 -0.48 20.18
CA GLY A 336 -14.42 0.58 20.77
C GLY A 336 -14.25 1.85 19.90
N THR A 337 -15.13 2.04 18.91
CA THR A 337 -15.15 3.21 18.02
C THR A 337 -16.46 3.97 18.14
N SER A 338 -16.40 5.27 18.33
CA SER A 338 -17.54 6.17 18.14
C SER A 338 -17.51 6.80 16.75
N VAL A 339 -18.71 7.01 16.18
CA VAL A 339 -18.87 7.64 14.88
C VAL A 339 -20.04 8.62 14.93
N HIS A 340 -19.76 9.85 14.49
CA HIS A 340 -20.75 10.92 14.38
C HIS A 340 -20.79 11.45 12.95
N ILE A 341 -21.97 11.78 12.47
CA ILE A 341 -22.17 12.47 11.18
C ILE A 341 -22.54 13.90 11.51
N LEU A 342 -21.59 14.81 11.25
CA LEU A 342 -21.69 16.20 11.69
C LEU A 342 -21.68 17.18 10.51
N SER A 343 -22.31 18.32 10.72
CA SER A 343 -22.17 19.49 9.84
C SER A 343 -20.76 20.10 9.97
N ASP A 344 -20.42 21.05 9.09
CA ASP A 344 -19.14 21.78 9.17
C ASP A 344 -18.99 22.57 10.50
N GLY A 345 -20.10 22.85 11.18
CA GLY A 345 -20.14 23.48 12.51
C GLY A 345 -20.12 22.48 13.68
N LEU A 346 -19.80 21.21 13.44
CA LEU A 346 -19.77 20.12 14.41
C LEU A 346 -21.10 19.83 15.12
N ALA A 347 -22.23 20.21 14.52
CA ALA A 347 -23.56 19.83 14.99
C ALA A 347 -24.04 18.56 14.29
N PRO A 348 -24.75 17.65 14.98
CA PRO A 348 -25.34 16.46 14.35
C PRO A 348 -26.25 16.82 13.19
N VAL A 349 -26.15 16.10 12.07
CA VAL A 349 -27.08 16.25 10.95
C VAL A 349 -28.33 15.39 11.16
N PRO A 350 -29.49 15.77 10.58
CA PRO A 350 -30.69 14.95 10.58
C PRO A 350 -30.44 13.56 9.96
N GLU A 351 -31.24 12.57 10.36
CA GLU A 351 -31.17 11.23 9.81
C GLU A 351 -31.43 11.23 8.29
N GLY A 352 -30.56 10.57 7.54
CA GLY A 352 -30.63 10.49 6.07
C GLY A 352 -30.01 11.69 5.34
N GLU A 353 -29.58 12.73 6.04
CA GLU A 353 -28.82 13.84 5.45
C GLU A 353 -27.31 13.54 5.38
N GLU A 354 -26.62 14.26 4.51
CA GLU A 354 -25.17 14.15 4.34
C GLU A 354 -24.45 15.04 5.35
N GLY A 355 -23.38 14.48 5.95
CA GLY A 355 -22.48 15.21 6.82
C GLY A 355 -21.09 14.63 6.81
N GLN A 356 -20.14 15.33 7.44
CA GLN A 356 -18.78 14.83 7.62
C GLN A 356 -18.78 13.70 8.63
N LEU A 357 -18.11 12.59 8.29
CA LEU A 357 -17.81 11.52 9.22
C LEU A 357 -16.74 11.98 10.21
N CYS A 358 -17.09 11.97 11.48
CA CYS A 358 -16.16 12.23 12.59
C CYS A 358 -16.06 10.96 13.43
N THR A 359 -14.85 10.56 13.82
CA THR A 359 -14.64 9.31 14.55
C THR A 359 -13.83 9.53 15.82
N GLY A 360 -14.20 8.78 16.87
CA GLY A 360 -13.56 8.79 18.18
C GLY A 360 -13.35 7.39 18.75
N GLY A 361 -13.02 7.33 20.03
CA GLY A 361 -12.85 6.09 20.77
C GLY A 361 -11.40 5.62 20.88
N ILE A 362 -11.21 4.39 21.34
CA ILE A 362 -9.91 3.79 21.69
C ILE A 362 -8.98 3.66 20.47
N GLY A 363 -9.55 3.58 19.27
CA GLY A 363 -8.82 3.46 18.01
C GLY A 363 -8.12 4.75 17.54
N LEU A 364 -8.37 5.91 18.16
CA LEU A 364 -7.77 7.16 17.75
C LEU A 364 -6.25 7.16 17.92
N ALA A 365 -5.57 7.70 16.91
CA ALA A 365 -4.17 8.07 17.01
C ALA A 365 -3.96 9.19 18.05
N LEU A 366 -2.76 9.28 18.58
CA LEU A 366 -2.37 10.35 19.50
C LEU A 366 -2.32 11.71 18.79
N GLY A 367 -2.05 11.71 17.50
CA GLY A 367 -1.96 12.88 16.63
C GLY A 367 -0.89 12.70 15.56
N TYR A 368 -0.42 13.82 15.03
CA TYR A 368 0.65 13.84 14.03
C TYR A 368 2.00 14.17 14.67
N LEU A 369 3.00 13.36 14.34
CA LEU A 369 4.36 13.48 14.85
C LEU A 369 4.93 14.88 14.57
N ASN A 370 5.35 15.59 15.62
CA ASN A 370 5.95 16.93 15.55
C ASN A 370 5.11 17.98 14.79
N ARG A 371 3.76 17.81 14.76
CA ARG A 371 2.81 18.72 14.12
C ARG A 371 1.64 19.07 15.08
N PRO A 372 1.88 19.80 16.17
CA PRO A 372 0.84 20.07 17.18
C PRO A 372 -0.31 20.91 16.63
N GLU A 373 -0.06 21.90 15.75
CA GLU A 373 -1.11 22.71 15.16
C GLU A 373 -2.03 21.89 14.25
N LEU A 374 -1.45 21.04 13.37
CA LEU A 374 -2.23 20.15 12.52
C LEU A 374 -2.99 19.11 13.35
N THR A 375 -2.40 18.65 14.46
CA THR A 375 -3.08 17.75 15.39
C THR A 375 -4.30 18.43 15.99
N ALA A 376 -4.18 19.66 16.50
CA ALA A 376 -5.29 20.40 17.06
C ALA A 376 -6.38 20.75 16.02
N GLU A 377 -6.00 20.96 14.75
CA GLU A 377 -6.95 21.19 13.65
C GLU A 377 -7.80 19.95 13.34
N LYS A 378 -7.20 18.77 13.35
CA LYS A 378 -7.84 17.52 12.90
C LYS A 378 -8.42 16.67 14.03
N PHE A 379 -7.84 16.74 15.23
CA PHE A 379 -8.30 16.02 16.42
C PHE A 379 -8.90 17.03 17.40
N VAL A 380 -10.21 17.21 17.28
CA VAL A 380 -10.96 18.19 18.07
C VAL A 380 -11.58 17.55 19.32
N VAL A 381 -11.95 18.35 20.31
CA VAL A 381 -12.72 17.86 21.46
C VAL A 381 -14.08 17.35 20.96
N ASP A 382 -14.54 16.22 21.48
CA ASP A 382 -15.86 15.67 21.13
C ASP A 382 -16.97 16.49 21.79
N PRO A 383 -17.75 17.29 21.01
CA PRO A 383 -18.80 18.13 21.58
C PRO A 383 -20.02 17.35 22.06
N LEU A 384 -20.06 16.03 21.81
CA LEU A 384 -21.19 15.16 22.14
C LEU A 384 -20.87 14.21 23.32
N SER A 385 -19.62 14.24 23.82
CA SER A 385 -19.18 13.42 24.95
C SER A 385 -19.22 14.21 26.25
N ASP A 386 -19.60 13.54 27.34
CA ASP A 386 -19.48 14.07 28.71
C ASP A 386 -18.02 14.00 29.23
N ASP A 387 -17.15 13.24 28.59
CA ASP A 387 -15.73 13.16 28.91
C ASP A 387 -14.98 14.34 28.24
N PRO A 388 -14.41 15.27 29.03
CA PRO A 388 -13.69 16.44 28.47
C PRO A 388 -12.42 16.07 27.71
N GLU A 389 -11.87 14.88 27.90
CA GLU A 389 -10.69 14.37 27.20
C GLU A 389 -11.06 13.62 25.90
N ALA A 390 -12.34 13.37 25.67
CA ALA A 390 -12.80 12.70 24.45
C ALA A 390 -12.52 13.56 23.23
N ARG A 391 -11.99 12.92 22.20
CA ARG A 391 -11.62 13.58 20.94
C ARG A 391 -12.26 12.92 19.74
N LEU A 392 -12.53 13.72 18.72
CA LEU A 392 -12.95 13.30 17.40
C LEU A 392 -11.88 13.63 16.36
N TYR A 393 -11.63 12.69 15.47
CA TYR A 393 -10.89 12.95 14.24
C TYR A 393 -11.86 13.36 13.13
N LEU A 394 -11.57 14.49 12.48
CA LEU A 394 -12.31 15.02 11.34
C LEU A 394 -11.79 14.38 10.06
N THR A 395 -12.52 13.38 9.52
CA THR A 395 -12.03 12.57 8.40
C THR A 395 -11.94 13.32 7.07
N GLY A 396 -12.78 14.33 6.87
CA GLY A 396 -13.01 14.98 5.58
C GLY A 396 -13.88 14.16 4.62
N ASP A 397 -14.28 12.95 5.02
CA ASP A 397 -15.19 12.09 4.26
C ASP A 397 -16.64 12.46 4.55
N TYR A 398 -17.46 12.64 3.52
CA TYR A 398 -18.88 12.89 3.64
C TYR A 398 -19.66 11.59 3.46
N VAL A 399 -20.60 11.38 4.35
CA VAL A 399 -21.36 10.14 4.46
C VAL A 399 -22.81 10.41 4.72
N ARG A 400 -23.65 9.40 4.53
CA ARG A 400 -25.06 9.42 4.89
C ARG A 400 -25.40 8.13 5.64
N ARG A 401 -26.25 8.23 6.66
CA ARG A 401 -26.82 7.05 7.32
C ARG A 401 -28.03 6.56 6.55
N ARG A 402 -28.04 5.28 6.26
CA ARG A 402 -29.19 4.58 5.65
C ARG A 402 -30.25 4.26 6.71
N SER A 403 -31.46 3.92 6.25
CA SER A 403 -32.57 3.50 7.13
C SER A 403 -32.30 2.19 7.90
N ASP A 404 -31.37 1.33 7.41
CA ASP A 404 -30.90 0.13 8.11
C ASP A 404 -29.78 0.44 9.13
N GLY A 405 -29.39 1.70 9.26
CA GLY A 405 -28.33 2.18 10.14
C GLY A 405 -26.92 2.13 9.56
N ALA A 406 -26.72 1.42 8.45
CA ALA A 406 -25.42 1.35 7.76
C ALA A 406 -25.02 2.73 7.22
N ILE A 407 -23.73 3.00 7.25
CA ILE A 407 -23.16 4.26 6.75
C ILE A 407 -22.74 4.07 5.29
N GLU A 408 -23.16 4.99 4.45
CA GLU A 408 -22.86 5.04 3.01
C GLU A 408 -21.90 6.18 2.74
N PHE A 409 -20.78 5.89 2.07
CA PHE A 409 -19.79 6.87 1.63
C PHE A 409 -20.34 7.69 0.46
N ARG A 410 -20.23 9.03 0.53
CA ARG A 410 -20.75 9.96 -0.47
C ARG A 410 -19.65 10.74 -1.20
N GLY A 411 -18.43 10.67 -0.70
CA GLY A 411 -17.27 11.32 -1.32
C GLY A 411 -16.51 12.23 -0.36
N ARG A 412 -15.59 12.99 -0.92
CA ARG A 412 -14.81 14.00 -0.21
C ARG A 412 -15.05 15.38 -0.81
N ARG A 413 -14.99 16.42 0.01
CA ARG A 413 -15.03 17.82 -0.47
C ARG A 413 -13.64 18.39 -0.75
N ASP A 414 -12.61 17.79 -0.19
CA ASP A 414 -11.22 18.11 -0.50
C ASP A 414 -10.72 17.33 -1.73
N ARG A 415 -9.48 17.60 -2.12
CA ARG A 415 -8.86 16.95 -3.28
C ARG A 415 -8.02 15.73 -2.92
N GLN A 416 -8.27 15.16 -1.75
CA GLN A 416 -7.65 13.91 -1.36
C GLN A 416 -8.34 12.73 -2.07
N VAL A 417 -7.53 11.84 -2.62
CA VAL A 417 -8.00 10.65 -3.35
C VAL A 417 -7.30 9.39 -2.84
N LYS A 418 -7.90 8.25 -3.09
CA LYS A 418 -7.24 6.95 -2.90
C LYS A 418 -7.02 6.31 -4.27
N ILE A 419 -5.80 5.87 -4.55
CA ILE A 419 -5.41 5.17 -5.77
C ILE A 419 -4.68 3.90 -5.36
N ASN A 420 -5.22 2.74 -5.73
CA ASN A 420 -4.70 1.43 -5.33
C ASN A 420 -4.49 1.30 -3.81
N GLY A 421 -5.39 1.90 -3.02
CA GLY A 421 -5.34 1.90 -1.56
C GLY A 421 -4.44 2.98 -0.96
N VAL A 422 -3.56 3.61 -1.73
CA VAL A 422 -2.68 4.69 -1.25
C VAL A 422 -3.46 6.00 -1.19
N ARG A 423 -3.41 6.69 -0.05
CA ARG A 423 -4.00 8.01 0.17
C ARG A 423 -3.09 9.08 -0.45
N ILE A 424 -3.62 9.87 -1.36
CA ILE A 424 -2.87 10.87 -2.13
C ILE A 424 -3.56 12.23 -2.01
N GLU A 425 -2.78 13.24 -1.67
CA GLU A 425 -3.20 14.64 -1.69
C GLU A 425 -2.84 15.24 -3.05
N LEU A 426 -3.82 15.41 -3.94
CA LEU A 426 -3.57 16.01 -5.26
C LEU A 426 -3.03 17.44 -5.16
N ASP A 427 -3.40 18.18 -4.10
CA ASP A 427 -2.87 19.52 -3.84
C ASP A 427 -1.38 19.49 -3.53
N GLY A 428 -0.89 18.45 -2.85
CA GLY A 428 0.53 18.26 -2.58
C GLY A 428 1.34 18.02 -3.85
N VAL A 429 0.84 17.17 -4.73
CA VAL A 429 1.46 16.91 -6.05
C VAL A 429 1.46 18.18 -6.91
N GLU A 430 0.32 18.91 -6.97
CA GLU A 430 0.19 20.15 -7.71
C GLU A 430 1.14 21.24 -7.18
N GLN A 431 1.29 21.33 -5.85
CA GLN A 431 2.21 22.28 -5.24
C GLN A 431 3.68 21.97 -5.56
N ALA A 432 4.08 20.71 -5.55
CA ALA A 432 5.43 20.30 -5.94
C ALA A 432 5.72 20.64 -7.41
N LEU A 433 4.74 20.42 -8.29
CA LEU A 433 4.85 20.82 -9.69
C LEU A 433 4.98 22.35 -9.85
N ARG A 434 4.20 23.14 -9.12
CA ARG A 434 4.27 24.62 -9.17
C ARG A 434 5.58 25.19 -8.63
N GLN A 435 6.26 24.45 -7.76
CA GLN A 435 7.58 24.84 -7.25
C GLN A 435 8.71 24.45 -8.17
N ASP A 436 8.41 23.71 -9.25
CA ASP A 436 9.43 23.31 -10.23
C ASP A 436 9.92 24.53 -11.02
N PRO A 437 11.25 24.78 -11.08
CA PRO A 437 11.81 26.00 -11.67
C PRO A 437 11.60 26.15 -13.18
N VAL A 438 11.21 25.09 -13.89
CA VAL A 438 10.95 25.11 -15.33
C VAL A 438 9.48 25.36 -15.68
N LEU A 439 8.60 25.42 -14.66
CA LEU A 439 7.16 25.63 -14.88
C LEU A 439 6.72 27.03 -14.45
N ALA A 440 5.86 27.64 -15.27
CA ALA A 440 5.16 28.87 -14.92
C ALA A 440 3.94 28.59 -14.01
N ASP A 441 3.23 27.50 -14.25
CA ASP A 441 2.10 27.03 -13.43
C ASP A 441 1.80 25.56 -13.76
N ALA A 442 1.02 24.89 -12.88
CA ALA A 442 0.59 23.52 -13.05
C ALA A 442 -0.80 23.30 -12.43
N ALA A 443 -1.54 22.34 -13.00
CA ALA A 443 -2.78 21.84 -12.43
C ALA A 443 -2.81 20.32 -12.48
N VAL A 444 -3.35 19.69 -11.44
CA VAL A 444 -3.52 18.25 -11.35
C VAL A 444 -5.00 17.92 -11.27
N VAL A 445 -5.47 16.93 -12.03
CA VAL A 445 -6.84 16.42 -11.96
C VAL A 445 -6.82 14.90 -11.81
N LEU A 446 -7.87 14.36 -11.19
CA LEU A 446 -8.16 12.94 -11.20
C LEU A 446 -9.07 12.64 -12.40
N SER A 447 -8.67 11.76 -13.27
CA SER A 447 -9.50 11.19 -14.32
C SER A 447 -9.89 9.77 -13.94
N ALA A 448 -11.12 9.36 -14.28
CA ALA A 448 -11.56 7.97 -14.15
C ALA A 448 -12.04 7.50 -15.53
N ASP A 449 -11.50 6.38 -15.99
CA ASP A 449 -11.92 5.73 -17.23
C ASP A 449 -13.22 4.93 -17.05
N ARG A 450 -13.77 4.41 -18.16
CA ARG A 450 -15.03 3.62 -18.19
C ARG A 450 -15.02 2.37 -17.29
N GLY A 451 -13.88 1.99 -16.70
CA GLY A 451 -13.69 0.88 -15.77
C GLY A 451 -13.39 1.30 -14.34
N ASP A 452 -13.73 2.54 -13.93
CA ASP A 452 -13.43 3.12 -12.59
C ASP A 452 -11.93 3.16 -12.24
N VAL A 453 -11.04 3.02 -13.21
CA VAL A 453 -9.59 3.14 -13.01
C VAL A 453 -9.23 4.61 -12.85
N LYS A 454 -8.86 4.97 -11.63
CA LYS A 454 -8.42 6.33 -11.27
C LYS A 454 -6.99 6.58 -11.73
N ARG A 455 -6.76 7.71 -12.41
CA ARG A 455 -5.43 8.17 -12.81
C ARG A 455 -5.23 9.65 -12.53
N ILE A 456 -4.00 10.02 -12.21
CA ILE A 456 -3.59 11.41 -12.02
C ILE A 456 -3.12 11.96 -13.36
N VAL A 457 -3.70 13.08 -13.78
CA VAL A 457 -3.29 13.81 -14.99
C VAL A 457 -2.78 15.18 -14.58
N ALA A 458 -1.56 15.52 -15.01
CA ALA A 458 -0.97 16.83 -14.79
C ALA A 458 -1.03 17.68 -16.07
N PHE A 459 -1.49 18.91 -15.92
CA PHE A 459 -1.44 19.96 -16.96
C PHE A 459 -0.35 20.94 -16.58
N LEU A 460 0.66 21.08 -17.44
CA LEU A 460 1.85 21.87 -17.15
C LEU A 460 1.94 23.05 -18.12
N LYS A 461 2.18 24.24 -17.58
CA LYS A 461 2.51 25.44 -18.34
C LYS A 461 4.01 25.73 -18.16
N PRO A 462 4.86 25.40 -19.15
CA PRO A 462 6.30 25.68 -19.08
C PRO A 462 6.61 27.17 -19.07
N LEU A 463 7.79 27.53 -18.59
CA LEU A 463 8.36 28.86 -18.80
C LEU A 463 8.78 29.04 -20.28
N PRO A 464 8.70 30.27 -20.84
CA PRO A 464 9.13 30.51 -22.22
C PRO A 464 10.63 30.22 -22.40
N GLY A 465 10.96 29.36 -23.35
CA GLY A 465 12.36 29.10 -23.77
C GLY A 465 12.88 27.68 -23.42
N ASP A 466 12.18 26.88 -22.66
CA ASP A 466 12.57 25.50 -22.42
C ASP A 466 12.06 24.56 -23.53
N ALA A 467 12.97 23.72 -24.04
CA ALA A 467 12.64 22.77 -25.10
C ALA A 467 11.82 21.59 -24.51
N ALA A 468 10.69 21.27 -25.14
CA ALA A 468 9.73 20.25 -24.67
C ALA A 468 10.29 18.81 -24.58
N GLY A 469 11.46 18.52 -25.15
CA GLY A 469 11.96 17.15 -25.33
C GLY A 469 12.41 16.41 -24.05
N ASP A 470 12.83 17.12 -23.00
CA ASP A 470 13.32 16.53 -21.74
C ASP A 470 12.49 16.95 -20.50
N LEU A 471 11.48 17.80 -20.71
CA LEU A 471 10.69 18.41 -19.64
C LEU A 471 9.94 17.35 -18.84
N GLU A 472 9.20 16.48 -19.50
CA GLU A 472 8.36 15.45 -18.89
C GLU A 472 9.18 14.46 -18.08
N ALA A 473 10.23 13.89 -18.68
CA ALA A 473 11.12 12.93 -17.99
C ALA A 473 11.81 13.57 -16.77
N GLY A 474 12.23 14.84 -16.89
CA GLY A 474 12.82 15.60 -15.79
C GLY A 474 11.85 15.81 -14.64
N ILE A 475 10.61 16.17 -14.91
CA ILE A 475 9.55 16.37 -13.91
C ILE A 475 9.18 15.04 -13.22
N ILE A 476 8.96 13.98 -14.00
CA ILE A 476 8.65 12.64 -13.45
C ILE A 476 9.77 12.18 -12.51
N ARG A 477 11.03 12.39 -12.89
CA ARG A 477 12.17 12.03 -12.03
C ARG A 477 12.13 12.79 -10.70
N ARG A 478 11.91 14.10 -10.69
CA ARG A 478 11.83 14.91 -9.46
C ARG A 478 10.64 14.54 -8.59
N LEU A 479 9.50 14.24 -9.19
CA LEU A 479 8.33 13.77 -8.43
C LEU A 479 8.59 12.40 -7.79
N LYS A 480 9.29 11.47 -8.46
CA LYS A 480 9.65 10.15 -7.90
C LYS A 480 10.59 10.25 -6.70
N GLU A 481 11.35 11.33 -6.58
CA GLU A 481 12.21 11.59 -5.42
C GLU A 481 11.41 11.95 -4.15
N GLN A 482 10.19 12.50 -4.32
CA GLN A 482 9.37 13.06 -3.24
C GLN A 482 8.08 12.29 -2.95
N PHE A 483 7.53 11.59 -3.94
CA PHE A 483 6.22 10.96 -3.84
C PHE A 483 6.25 9.46 -4.14
N PRO A 484 5.31 8.68 -3.56
CA PRO A 484 5.15 7.27 -3.92
C PRO A 484 4.69 7.13 -5.38
N ALA A 485 4.97 5.99 -5.99
CA ALA A 485 4.71 5.73 -7.41
C ALA A 485 3.24 6.02 -7.81
N GLN A 486 2.28 5.74 -6.94
CA GLN A 486 0.85 5.96 -7.17
C GLN A 486 0.45 7.45 -7.23
N ALA A 487 1.28 8.34 -6.69
CA ALA A 487 1.05 9.79 -6.72
C ALA A 487 1.67 10.47 -7.95
N ILE A 488 2.49 9.75 -8.72
CA ILE A 488 3.10 10.28 -9.94
C ILE A 488 2.03 10.35 -11.03
N PRO A 489 1.85 11.51 -11.70
CA PRO A 489 0.94 11.60 -12.83
C PRO A 489 1.27 10.58 -13.91
N SER A 490 0.28 9.76 -14.30
CA SER A 490 0.43 8.80 -15.40
C SER A 490 0.39 9.47 -16.77
N THR A 491 -0.19 10.67 -16.84
CA THR A 491 -0.30 11.47 -18.07
C THR A 491 0.10 12.89 -17.76
N ILE A 492 0.97 13.45 -18.61
CA ILE A 492 1.36 14.86 -18.60
C ILE A 492 0.87 15.51 -19.89
N LYS A 493 0.18 16.66 -19.76
CA LYS A 493 -0.27 17.49 -20.87
C LYS A 493 0.40 18.85 -20.77
N ILE A 494 1.17 19.21 -21.78
CA ILE A 494 1.73 20.56 -21.91
C ILE A 494 0.66 21.48 -22.49
N VAL A 495 0.41 22.61 -21.82
CA VAL A 495 -0.60 23.59 -22.22
C VAL A 495 0.01 24.99 -22.25
N ASP A 496 -0.44 25.81 -23.20
CA ASP A 496 -0.04 27.21 -23.27
C ASP A 496 -0.68 28.04 -22.14
N GLU A 497 -1.93 27.70 -21.75
CA GLU A 497 -2.66 28.37 -20.69
C GLU A 497 -3.53 27.39 -19.91
N LEU A 498 -3.63 27.62 -18.59
CA LEU A 498 -4.56 26.91 -17.74
C LEU A 498 -5.89 27.70 -17.69
N PRO A 499 -7.04 27.06 -17.98
CA PRO A 499 -8.33 27.75 -17.97
C PRO A 499 -8.68 28.22 -16.56
N LEU A 500 -9.22 29.42 -16.45
CA LEU A 500 -9.68 30.00 -15.22
C LEU A 500 -11.22 30.06 -15.16
N ASN A 501 -11.77 29.77 -14.00
CA ASN A 501 -13.18 29.95 -13.72
C ASN A 501 -13.54 31.44 -13.50
N LYS A 502 -14.83 31.74 -13.29
CA LYS A 502 -15.33 33.11 -13.10
C LYS A 502 -14.70 33.84 -11.89
N ASN A 503 -14.09 33.09 -10.96
CA ASN A 503 -13.45 33.62 -9.77
C ASN A 503 -11.93 33.75 -9.91
N GLY A 504 -11.38 33.56 -11.12
CA GLY A 504 -9.94 33.63 -11.38
C GLY A 504 -9.13 32.42 -10.88
N LYS A 505 -9.79 31.33 -10.47
CA LYS A 505 -9.15 30.08 -10.08
C LYS A 505 -9.12 29.10 -11.25
N ILE A 506 -8.13 28.19 -11.28
CA ILE A 506 -8.02 27.15 -12.31
C ILE A 506 -9.33 26.36 -12.40
N ASP A 507 -9.89 26.27 -13.61
CA ASP A 507 -11.09 25.51 -13.93
C ASP A 507 -10.75 24.05 -14.25
N ARG A 508 -10.63 23.24 -13.21
CA ARG A 508 -10.29 21.82 -13.33
C ARG A 508 -11.40 20.99 -13.97
N ALA A 509 -12.66 21.43 -13.84
CA ALA A 509 -13.77 20.77 -14.51
C ALA A 509 -13.66 20.91 -16.02
N LYS A 510 -13.25 22.10 -16.49
CA LYS A 510 -12.96 22.32 -17.92
C LYS A 510 -11.77 21.49 -18.39
N LEU A 511 -10.65 21.47 -17.62
CA LEU A 511 -9.50 20.64 -17.96
C LEU A 511 -9.87 19.15 -18.11
N LEU A 512 -10.70 18.63 -17.20
CA LEU A 512 -11.17 17.25 -17.26
C LEU A 512 -12.09 17.00 -18.46
N SER A 513 -13.02 17.93 -18.76
CA SER A 513 -13.91 17.80 -19.91
C SER A 513 -13.17 17.86 -21.24
N ASP A 514 -12.16 18.74 -21.36
CA ASP A 514 -11.34 18.89 -22.55
C ASP A 514 -10.45 17.64 -22.75
N LEU A 515 -9.94 17.04 -21.66
CA LEU A 515 -9.21 15.77 -21.69
C LEU A 515 -10.09 14.65 -22.25
N ILE A 516 -11.28 14.45 -21.68
CA ILE A 516 -12.22 13.40 -22.10
C ILE A 516 -12.62 13.58 -23.59
N ALA A 517 -12.87 14.83 -24.02
CA ALA A 517 -13.21 15.13 -25.42
C ALA A 517 -12.05 14.78 -26.36
N THR A 518 -10.81 15.10 -25.97
CA THR A 518 -9.61 14.82 -26.79
C THR A 518 -9.37 13.30 -26.91
N GLU A 519 -9.53 12.56 -25.81
CA GLU A 519 -9.38 11.10 -25.79
C GLU A 519 -10.45 10.37 -26.62
N GLN A 520 -11.69 10.89 -26.64
CA GLN A 520 -12.78 10.37 -27.48
C GLN A 520 -12.56 10.64 -28.99
N LEU A 521 -11.87 11.71 -29.33
CA LEU A 521 -11.53 12.05 -30.72
C LEU A 521 -10.32 11.24 -31.21
N GLY A 522 -9.31 11.01 -30.35
CA GLY A 522 -8.14 10.20 -30.66
C GLY A 522 -8.48 8.70 -30.88
N ALA A 523 -9.46 8.17 -30.19
CA ALA A 523 -9.92 6.79 -30.34
C ALA A 523 -10.62 6.49 -31.68
N ARG A 524 -10.76 7.47 -32.59
CA ARG A 524 -11.38 7.32 -33.91
C ARG A 524 -10.40 7.40 -35.11
N ALA A 525 -9.14 7.66 -34.84
CA ALA A 525 -8.14 7.75 -35.89
C ALA A 525 -6.99 6.81 -35.53
N ASP A 526 -6.68 5.90 -36.45
CA ASP A 526 -5.52 5.00 -36.52
C ASP A 526 -5.73 3.56 -36.04
N ASP A 527 -6.39 2.73 -36.88
CA ASP A 527 -6.19 1.28 -36.95
C ASP A 527 -4.95 1.03 -37.85
N GLU A 528 -3.75 0.97 -37.28
CA GLU A 528 -2.61 0.32 -37.94
C GLU A 528 -2.60 -1.16 -37.49
N ASP A 529 -2.97 -2.05 -38.43
CA ASP A 529 -2.97 -3.50 -38.29
C ASP A 529 -1.55 -4.07 -38.18
N PHE A 530 -1.25 -4.79 -37.10
CA PHE A 530 -0.10 -5.68 -37.04
C PHE A 530 -0.31 -6.92 -37.92
N SER A 531 0.77 -7.49 -38.48
CA SER A 531 0.69 -8.82 -39.08
C SER A 531 0.36 -9.87 -38.02
N ASP A 532 -0.55 -10.77 -38.32
CA ASP A 532 -1.23 -11.73 -37.42
C ASP A 532 -0.29 -12.60 -36.53
N ASP A 533 1.02 -12.72 -36.83
CA ASP A 533 2.02 -13.55 -36.13
C ASP A 533 3.17 -12.74 -35.50
N SER A 534 3.04 -11.44 -35.32
CA SER A 534 4.11 -10.62 -34.74
C SER A 534 4.02 -10.60 -33.18
N VAL A 535 5.19 -10.47 -32.51
CA VAL A 535 5.24 -10.24 -31.06
C VAL A 535 4.34 -9.06 -30.65
N GLY A 536 4.31 -8.02 -31.50
CA GLY A 536 3.43 -6.87 -31.29
C GLY A 536 1.95 -7.21 -31.28
N SER A 537 1.49 -8.13 -32.17
CA SER A 537 0.11 -8.61 -32.17
C SER A 537 -0.23 -9.36 -30.88
N ILE A 538 0.63 -10.27 -30.44
CA ILE A 538 0.44 -11.01 -29.18
C ILE A 538 0.35 -10.04 -27.98
N VAL A 539 1.23 -9.03 -27.95
CA VAL A 539 1.23 -8.02 -26.88
C VAL A 539 -0.03 -7.15 -26.94
N ALA A 540 -0.49 -6.79 -28.17
CA ALA A 540 -1.72 -6.03 -28.37
C ALA A 540 -2.96 -6.82 -27.92
N ASP A 541 -3.04 -8.12 -28.20
CA ASP A 541 -4.13 -8.99 -27.79
C ASP A 541 -4.19 -9.12 -26.26
N ILE A 542 -3.01 -9.29 -25.61
CA ILE A 542 -2.92 -9.36 -24.15
C ILE A 542 -3.42 -8.04 -23.51
N TRP A 543 -2.97 -6.91 -24.05
CA TRP A 543 -3.41 -5.60 -23.57
C TRP A 543 -4.88 -5.33 -23.90
N GLY A 544 -5.34 -5.76 -25.08
CA GLY A 544 -6.75 -5.68 -25.47
C GLY A 544 -7.66 -6.43 -24.50
N ALA A 545 -7.25 -7.63 -24.10
CA ALA A 545 -7.96 -8.43 -23.09
C ALA A 545 -7.94 -7.77 -21.71
N LEU A 546 -6.80 -7.18 -21.27
CA LEU A 546 -6.68 -6.52 -19.97
C LEU A 546 -7.43 -5.20 -19.88
N LEU A 547 -7.50 -4.44 -20.98
CA LEU A 547 -8.14 -3.12 -21.05
C LEU A 547 -9.58 -3.17 -21.56
N GLY A 548 -10.03 -4.33 -22.06
CA GLY A 548 -11.37 -4.52 -22.60
C GLY A 548 -11.67 -3.72 -23.88
N LYS A 549 -10.60 -3.33 -24.63
CA LYS A 549 -10.67 -2.52 -25.86
C LYS A 549 -9.47 -2.79 -26.74
N SER A 550 -9.56 -2.47 -28.06
CA SER A 550 -8.40 -2.53 -28.94
C SER A 550 -7.34 -1.52 -28.52
N VAL A 551 -6.06 -1.89 -28.65
CA VAL A 551 -4.92 -1.09 -28.21
C VAL A 551 -4.09 -0.69 -29.43
N ASP A 552 -3.96 0.61 -29.65
CA ASP A 552 -3.04 1.16 -30.64
C ASP A 552 -1.59 0.89 -30.22
N ALA A 553 -0.77 0.45 -31.17
CA ALA A 553 0.63 0.10 -30.92
C ALA A 553 1.49 1.23 -30.37
N ARG A 554 1.18 2.46 -30.72
CA ARG A 554 1.93 3.65 -30.31
C ARG A 554 1.32 4.38 -29.13
N ALA A 555 0.10 4.02 -28.76
CA ALA A 555 -0.57 4.64 -27.63
C ALA A 555 0.13 4.27 -26.33
N ASN A 556 0.30 5.25 -25.44
CA ASN A 556 0.79 4.98 -24.12
C ASN A 556 -0.26 4.18 -23.33
N LEU A 557 0.13 3.00 -22.86
CA LEU A 557 -0.77 2.08 -22.16
C LEU A 557 -1.39 2.68 -20.91
N PHE A 558 -0.67 3.56 -20.21
CA PHE A 558 -1.22 4.31 -19.07
C PHE A 558 -2.29 5.31 -19.52
N ASP A 559 -2.12 5.95 -20.68
CA ASP A 559 -3.14 6.82 -21.26
C ASP A 559 -4.39 6.04 -21.68
N LEU A 560 -4.21 4.78 -22.02
CA LEU A 560 -5.31 3.86 -22.30
C LEU A 560 -5.96 3.27 -21.03
N GLY A 561 -5.46 3.64 -19.84
CA GLY A 561 -6.02 3.24 -18.56
C GLY A 561 -5.32 2.03 -17.92
N ALA A 562 -4.16 1.59 -18.42
CA ALA A 562 -3.39 0.54 -17.77
C ALA A 562 -2.95 0.95 -16.36
N THR A 563 -3.23 0.12 -15.38
CA THR A 563 -2.76 0.30 -14.01
C THR A 563 -1.41 -0.39 -13.80
N SER A 564 -0.69 0.00 -12.74
CA SER A 564 0.53 -0.71 -12.36
C SER A 564 0.31 -2.21 -12.10
N LEU A 565 -0.87 -2.59 -11.59
CA LEU A 565 -1.25 -4.00 -11.41
C LEU A 565 -1.46 -4.70 -12.75
N GLN A 566 -2.12 -4.04 -13.71
CA GLN A 566 -2.29 -4.59 -15.07
C GLN A 566 -0.96 -4.65 -15.83
N MET A 567 0.00 -3.73 -15.58
CA MET A 567 1.35 -3.84 -16.11
C MET A 567 2.06 -5.10 -15.63
N ILE A 568 1.89 -5.46 -14.36
CA ILE A 568 2.44 -6.68 -13.78
C ILE A 568 1.75 -7.92 -14.38
N ALA A 569 0.42 -7.91 -14.46
CA ALA A 569 -0.36 -9.00 -15.08
C ALA A 569 0.00 -9.17 -16.57
N ALA A 570 0.15 -8.06 -17.30
CA ALA A 570 0.61 -8.08 -18.68
C ALA A 570 2.03 -8.67 -18.81
N HIS A 571 2.96 -8.28 -17.91
CA HIS A 571 4.32 -8.80 -17.89
C HIS A 571 4.36 -10.34 -17.85
N GLU A 572 3.60 -10.95 -16.95
CA GLU A 572 3.55 -12.40 -16.81
C GLU A 572 2.93 -13.10 -18.02
N ARG A 573 1.80 -12.55 -18.52
CA ARG A 573 1.12 -13.08 -19.71
C ARG A 573 1.98 -12.97 -20.97
N ILE A 574 2.66 -11.83 -21.14
CA ILE A 574 3.56 -11.61 -22.26
C ILE A 574 4.74 -12.58 -22.19
N GLN A 575 5.40 -12.72 -21.03
CA GLN A 575 6.50 -13.69 -20.88
C GLN A 575 6.06 -15.12 -21.21
N ALA A 576 4.87 -15.53 -20.73
CA ALA A 576 4.32 -16.84 -21.02
C ALA A 576 4.02 -17.06 -22.51
N ALA A 577 3.51 -16.02 -23.19
CA ALA A 577 3.11 -16.11 -24.59
C ALA A 577 4.31 -16.07 -25.57
N ILE A 578 5.29 -15.18 -25.31
CA ILE A 578 6.44 -15.01 -26.21
C ILE A 578 7.66 -15.88 -25.83
N GLY A 579 7.67 -16.49 -24.63
CA GLY A 579 8.77 -17.34 -24.14
C GLY A 579 10.08 -16.59 -23.83
N ILE A 580 10.05 -15.25 -23.75
CA ILE A 580 11.20 -14.39 -23.48
C ILE A 580 11.06 -13.84 -22.06
N ARG A 581 12.11 -13.98 -21.23
CA ARG A 581 12.15 -13.37 -19.89
C ARG A 581 12.74 -11.96 -19.96
N PHE A 582 12.05 -11.00 -19.40
CA PHE A 582 12.47 -9.61 -19.28
C PHE A 582 12.00 -9.05 -17.93
N PRO A 583 12.66 -8.04 -17.36
CA PRO A 583 12.22 -7.42 -16.11
C PRO A 583 10.93 -6.62 -16.31
N VAL A 584 10.04 -6.62 -15.31
CA VAL A 584 8.78 -5.87 -15.37
C VAL A 584 9.00 -4.37 -15.58
N THR A 585 10.15 -3.86 -15.13
CA THR A 585 10.57 -2.47 -15.34
C THR A 585 10.65 -2.06 -16.80
N ASP A 586 10.85 -3.02 -17.73
CA ASP A 586 10.91 -2.73 -19.16
C ASP A 586 9.54 -2.31 -19.71
N LEU A 587 8.44 -2.89 -19.20
CA LEU A 587 7.08 -2.43 -19.55
C LEU A 587 6.79 -1.03 -19.01
N PHE A 588 7.27 -0.71 -17.81
CA PHE A 588 7.13 0.64 -17.24
C PHE A 588 8.00 1.67 -17.94
N ALA A 589 9.17 1.28 -18.43
CA ALA A 589 10.10 2.14 -19.16
C ALA A 589 9.66 2.38 -20.61
N HIS A 590 8.94 1.43 -21.19
CA HIS A 590 8.46 1.44 -22.57
C HIS A 590 6.94 1.22 -22.60
N PRO A 591 6.15 2.22 -22.21
CA PRO A 591 4.73 2.08 -21.95
C PRO A 591 3.85 2.07 -23.20
N SER A 592 4.41 1.83 -24.39
CA SER A 592 3.65 1.54 -25.61
C SER A 592 4.10 0.20 -26.21
N ILE A 593 3.23 -0.46 -26.96
CA ILE A 593 3.54 -1.76 -27.58
C ILE A 593 4.72 -1.64 -28.54
N ALA A 594 4.78 -0.56 -29.31
CA ALA A 594 5.85 -0.30 -30.26
C ALA A 594 7.22 -0.08 -29.59
N GLU A 595 7.28 0.71 -28.52
CA GLU A 595 8.50 0.93 -27.74
C GLU A 595 8.97 -0.35 -27.04
N PHE A 596 8.03 -1.09 -26.46
CA PHE A 596 8.33 -2.35 -25.80
C PHE A 596 8.85 -3.39 -26.79
N GLN A 597 8.27 -3.50 -27.97
CA GLN A 597 8.76 -4.39 -29.04
C GLN A 597 10.18 -4.00 -29.48
N ALA A 598 10.45 -2.71 -29.66
CA ALA A 598 11.79 -2.22 -29.99
C ALA A 598 12.82 -2.53 -28.89
N CYS A 599 12.41 -2.48 -27.63
CA CYS A 599 13.24 -2.87 -26.48
C CYS A 599 13.60 -4.37 -26.54
N LEU A 600 12.61 -5.25 -26.79
CA LEU A 600 12.82 -6.68 -26.92
C LEU A 600 13.75 -7.03 -28.09
N ASP A 601 13.60 -6.39 -29.24
CA ASP A 601 14.44 -6.57 -30.41
C ASP A 601 15.89 -6.15 -30.12
N GLY A 602 16.08 -5.00 -29.45
CA GLY A 602 17.40 -4.54 -29.01
C GLY A 602 18.06 -5.45 -27.98
N ALA A 603 17.30 -6.04 -27.05
CA ALA A 603 17.78 -7.02 -26.07
C ALA A 603 18.16 -8.35 -26.71
N SER A 604 17.38 -8.82 -27.72
CA SER A 604 17.65 -10.03 -28.49
C SER A 604 18.95 -9.89 -29.29
N HIS A 605 19.21 -8.76 -29.90
CA HIS A 605 20.48 -8.48 -30.60
C HIS A 605 21.68 -8.46 -29.65
N ARG A 606 21.56 -7.92 -28.43
CA ARG A 606 22.64 -7.96 -27.41
C ARG A 606 22.90 -9.38 -26.93
N SER A 607 21.87 -10.18 -26.72
CA SER A 607 22.00 -11.58 -26.30
C SER A 607 22.70 -12.44 -27.37
N LEU A 608 22.35 -12.25 -28.64
CA LEU A 608 22.99 -12.93 -29.78
C LEU A 608 24.44 -12.50 -29.95
N ALA A 609 24.76 -11.21 -29.76
CA ALA A 609 26.13 -10.71 -29.80
C ALA A 609 27.00 -11.28 -28.66
N ILE A 610 26.46 -11.39 -27.43
CA ILE A 610 27.14 -11.99 -26.28
C ILE A 610 27.34 -13.49 -26.49
N ALA A 611 26.34 -14.22 -27.00
CA ALA A 611 26.44 -15.64 -27.34
C ALA A 611 27.41 -15.91 -28.49
N GLY A 612 27.48 -15.03 -29.50
CA GLY A 612 28.44 -15.04 -30.58
C GLY A 612 29.88 -14.83 -30.09
N ALA A 613 30.07 -13.82 -29.21
CA ALA A 613 31.39 -13.55 -28.60
C ALA A 613 31.87 -14.68 -27.65
N ALA A 614 30.93 -15.34 -26.97
CA ALA A 614 31.25 -16.53 -26.13
C ALA A 614 31.63 -17.75 -26.98
N ARG A 615 30.94 -18.00 -28.11
CA ARG A 615 31.29 -19.05 -29.09
C ARG A 615 32.65 -18.75 -29.74
N GLY A 616 32.92 -17.51 -30.15
CA GLY A 616 34.21 -17.12 -30.71
C GLY A 616 35.37 -17.24 -29.71
N ARG A 617 35.16 -17.04 -28.42
CA ARG A 617 36.16 -17.29 -27.36
C ARG A 617 36.40 -18.76 -27.13
N ARG A 618 35.38 -19.63 -27.17
CA ARG A 618 35.54 -21.10 -27.10
C ARG A 618 36.28 -21.65 -28.31
N GLN A 619 35.99 -21.16 -29.52
CA GLN A 619 36.66 -21.58 -30.75
C GLN A 619 38.14 -21.16 -30.78
N ARG A 620 38.46 -19.93 -30.35
CA ARG A 620 39.87 -19.49 -30.20
C ARG A 620 40.64 -20.28 -29.16
N ARG A 621 40.02 -20.64 -28.01
CA ARG A 621 40.64 -21.53 -27.01
C ARG A 621 40.87 -22.94 -27.57
N ALA A 622 39.92 -23.48 -28.32
CA ALA A 622 40.09 -24.79 -28.95
C ALA A 622 41.21 -24.80 -30.02
N MET A 623 41.29 -23.73 -30.85
CA MET A 623 42.38 -23.58 -31.82
C MET A 623 43.74 -23.38 -31.15
N SER A 624 43.84 -22.60 -30.09
CA SER A 624 45.09 -22.42 -29.33
C SER A 624 45.54 -23.71 -28.64
N ALA A 625 44.58 -24.51 -28.13
CA ALA A 625 44.92 -25.84 -27.57
C ALA A 625 45.36 -26.81 -28.65
N ALA A 626 44.77 -26.78 -29.86
CA ALA A 626 45.19 -27.61 -30.99
C ALA A 626 46.59 -27.23 -31.53
N TYR A 627 46.89 -25.91 -31.59
CA TYR A 627 48.22 -25.42 -31.95
C TYR A 627 49.30 -25.75 -30.92
N GLY A 628 48.96 -25.71 -29.60
CA GLY A 628 49.85 -26.13 -28.53
C GLY A 628 50.16 -27.63 -28.57
N ALA A 629 49.20 -28.47 -28.96
CA ALA A 629 49.38 -29.91 -29.11
C ALA A 629 50.21 -30.32 -30.34
N LEU A 630 50.21 -29.50 -31.41
CA LEU A 630 51.04 -29.72 -32.60
C LEU A 630 52.51 -29.32 -32.38
N ASN A 631 52.80 -28.34 -31.54
CA ASN A 631 54.17 -27.92 -31.23
C ASN A 631 54.91 -28.85 -30.22
N VAL A 632 54.18 -29.69 -29.47
CA VAL A 632 54.79 -30.66 -28.55
C VAL A 632 55.19 -31.94 -29.25
N ARG A 633 54.71 -32.20 -30.49
CA ARG A 633 55.11 -33.41 -31.30
C ARG A 633 56.32 -33.22 -32.22
N SER A 634 56.89 -32.01 -32.31
CA SER A 634 58.05 -31.71 -33.15
C SER A 634 59.40 -31.60 -32.40
N HIS A 635 59.40 -31.96 -31.10
CA HIS A 635 60.68 -32.02 -30.31
C HIS A 635 61.04 -33.40 -29.76
N HIS A 636 60.47 -34.46 -30.32
CA HIS A 636 60.95 -35.84 -30.10
C HIS A 636 60.92 -36.62 -31.45
N ALA A 637 61.88 -36.30 -32.33
CA ALA A 637 62.38 -37.12 -33.40
C ALA A 637 63.85 -36.79 -33.61
#